data_4c32e9cc4f06eb0b25d3b194a34d8910
#
_entry.id   4c32e9cc4f06eb0b25d3b194a34d8910
#
_cell.length_a   1.000
_cell.length_b   1.000
_cell.length_c   1.000
_cell.angle_alpha   90.00
_cell.angle_beta   90.00
_cell.angle_gamma   90.00
#
_symmetry.space_group_name_H-M   'P 1'
#
loop_
_entity.id
_entity.type
_entity.pdbx_description
1 polymer ?
#
loop_
_entity_poly.entity_id
_entity_poly.type
_entity_poly.pdbx_seq_one_letter_code
_entity_poly.pdbx_strand_id
1 'polypeptide(L)'
;MQAEISLMPLSPFEDHEALLPFPTKWDFVLVCDDHNPYSEKYHKKKRFLEELHRKGFIIKMIQDKKLFYGINAPSGLFRKYQWLLKNPDNEPEVLGGQRQEEELGVHISPTTRIRIVSFILENTEIDSTKEKLHDLIKKKVFETAFPLHERENLGKFLKMNWARWREILYPQPIGKIRTYFGEKIALYFAWLGWYTRILVIAAVPGIALFIYGFVSFSSSQISKEICSANTTIMCPLCDQKCPFWPLSDTCTYAKVTHLFDNTGTVLFAIFMAVWATVFLELWKRHRARVVSEWKLYLWDEEEEELAMELIDGPEHAFQQYQHSYIRSTIVLILVMLMIVMLIGIAHALVIYRVVVTVIFTQSDSEFFREKAITIAVVTGAVLHYLTIITMSKINRRVALFLCDIEKPRTFSEREKSFTFRYFTFQFFTHFSSLIYVAFFLGRINGRPGNYVRILGKWRLEECHPSGCLIDLFIQMAIIMILKQTLSNFVEFMLPWVNYNLHLLCGKTQSNSRVHSEERAQDPCREEWLWNYQLNEVNPFCLFDEYLEMMIQYSFTTIFVAAFPFAPLLAFINNVIEIRVDAIKMVRLQRRMVPRKANDIGAWLQVLEAIGILAVIGNGLVIAITSDFIPMEVYQYMYSPCVQKNLTNIDCLTGYINYSLSVFNVHDFENQKDLAELKDSMGNNITHCRYRDYRNSDDYSYSVHFWHVFAARLAFLILFEHVALCIKLIAAWFVPDVPRKVKNQHLNEKRKRLMERLREMDDSTEI
;
A
#
# COMPACT_ATOMS: atom_id res chain seq x y z
N MET A 1 16.01 -22.00 -62.83
CA MET A 1 16.28 -20.55 -62.68
C MET A 1 15.91 -20.18 -61.33
N GLN A 2 16.82 -20.34 -60.39
CA GLN A 2 16.73 -19.88 -59.02
C GLN A 2 17.14 -18.41 -59.02
N ALA A 3 16.20 -17.54 -58.68
CA ALA A 3 16.53 -16.17 -58.36
C ALA A 3 16.75 -16.10 -56.85
N GLU A 4 18.03 -16.10 -56.45
CA GLU A 4 18.47 -15.67 -55.14
C GLU A 4 18.06 -14.20 -54.98
N ILE A 5 16.97 -13.94 -54.20
CA ILE A 5 16.73 -12.62 -53.67
C ILE A 5 17.61 -12.52 -52.43
N SER A 6 18.84 -12.05 -52.65
CA SER A 6 19.71 -11.52 -51.63
C SER A 6 18.91 -10.55 -50.79
N LEU A 7 18.73 -10.88 -49.49
CA LEU A 7 18.34 -9.94 -48.47
C LEU A 7 19.39 -8.82 -48.45
N MET A 8 19.10 -7.73 -49.17
CA MET A 8 19.86 -6.50 -48.96
C MET A 8 19.77 -6.19 -47.45
N PRO A 9 20.91 -6.04 -46.79
CA PRO A 9 20.92 -5.23 -45.58
C PRO A 9 20.28 -3.92 -45.97
N LEU A 10 19.47 -3.32 -45.08
CA LEU A 10 19.04 -1.94 -45.20
C LEU A 10 20.32 -1.09 -45.34
N SER A 11 20.89 -1.08 -46.53
CA SER A 11 22.03 -0.25 -46.87
C SER A 11 21.49 1.14 -47.09
N PRO A 12 22.20 2.11 -46.60
CA PRO A 12 21.84 3.50 -46.69
C PRO A 12 21.83 3.91 -48.15
N PHE A 13 20.96 4.85 -48.44
CA PHE A 13 21.17 5.76 -49.54
C PHE A 13 22.64 6.21 -49.54
N GLU A 14 23.44 5.71 -50.45
CA GLU A 14 24.65 6.38 -50.86
C GLU A 14 24.22 7.65 -51.60
N ASP A 15 24.37 8.78 -50.92
CA ASP A 15 25.01 9.94 -51.54
C ASP A 15 25.19 11.05 -50.46
N HIS A 16 26.47 11.31 -50.15
CA HIS A 16 27.00 12.55 -49.65
C HIS A 16 26.47 13.10 -48.29
N GLU A 17 26.60 12.33 -47.22
CA GLU A 17 26.86 12.93 -45.91
C GLU A 17 27.97 12.14 -45.21
N ALA A 18 28.98 12.90 -44.73
CA ALA A 18 30.13 12.38 -44.03
C ALA A 18 29.73 11.35 -42.98
N LEU A 19 30.44 10.22 -42.92
CA LEU A 19 30.37 9.15 -41.94
C LEU A 19 30.32 9.74 -40.50
N LEU A 20 29.11 10.05 -40.01
CA LEU A 20 28.91 10.33 -38.62
C LEU A 20 29.18 9.00 -37.85
N PRO A 21 30.07 8.99 -36.85
CA PRO A 21 30.35 7.79 -36.08
C PRO A 21 29.05 7.28 -35.50
N PHE A 22 28.83 5.97 -35.56
CA PHE A 22 27.66 5.34 -34.92
C PHE A 22 27.51 5.84 -33.48
N PRO A 23 26.28 6.19 -33.05
CA PRO A 23 26.06 6.71 -31.74
C PRO A 23 26.59 5.74 -30.68
N THR A 24 27.35 6.25 -29.73
CA THR A 24 27.93 5.47 -28.62
C THR A 24 26.89 5.11 -27.55
N LYS A 25 25.73 5.77 -27.53
CA LYS A 25 24.62 5.56 -26.59
C LYS A 25 23.32 5.30 -27.32
N TRP A 26 22.55 4.34 -26.85
CA TRP A 26 21.24 3.95 -27.38
C TRP A 26 20.16 4.30 -26.36
N ASP A 27 19.00 4.74 -26.82
CA ASP A 27 17.90 5.18 -25.96
C ASP A 27 16.98 4.03 -25.57
N PHE A 28 16.55 3.23 -26.58
CA PHE A 28 15.65 2.10 -26.42
C PHE A 28 16.12 0.87 -27.20
N VAL A 29 15.65 -0.29 -26.75
CA VAL A 29 15.81 -1.56 -27.46
C VAL A 29 14.46 -2.22 -27.61
N LEU A 30 14.11 -2.58 -28.87
CA LEU A 30 12.98 -3.45 -29.21
C LEU A 30 13.50 -4.86 -29.42
N VAL A 31 12.83 -5.86 -28.87
CA VAL A 31 13.21 -7.27 -29.04
C VAL A 31 12.09 -8.04 -29.71
N CYS A 32 12.40 -8.89 -30.63
CA CYS A 32 11.46 -9.80 -31.30
C CYS A 32 12.09 -11.13 -31.66
N ASP A 33 11.25 -12.13 -31.89
CA ASP A 33 11.68 -13.38 -32.48
C ASP A 33 11.99 -13.20 -33.98
N ASP A 34 12.80 -14.11 -34.53
CA ASP A 34 13.04 -14.15 -35.97
C ASP A 34 11.80 -14.73 -36.65
N HIS A 35 11.02 -13.86 -37.27
CA HIS A 35 9.78 -14.23 -37.95
C HIS A 35 10.04 -14.59 -39.41
N ASN A 36 9.35 -15.62 -39.92
CA ASN A 36 9.40 -15.98 -41.33
C ASN A 36 9.07 -14.77 -42.19
N PRO A 37 9.86 -14.45 -43.25
CA PRO A 37 9.66 -13.31 -44.14
C PRO A 37 8.26 -13.22 -44.78
N TYR A 38 7.56 -14.34 -44.93
CA TYR A 38 6.20 -14.39 -45.46
C TYR A 38 5.11 -14.23 -44.41
N SER A 39 5.45 -14.06 -43.12
CA SER A 39 4.46 -13.91 -42.06
C SER A 39 3.92 -12.48 -41.96
N GLU A 40 2.65 -12.34 -41.60
CA GLU A 40 2.03 -11.04 -41.32
C GLU A 40 2.79 -10.26 -40.23
N LYS A 41 3.35 -10.96 -39.24
CA LYS A 41 4.16 -10.35 -38.17
C LYS A 41 5.44 -9.71 -38.71
N TYR A 42 6.12 -10.37 -39.68
CA TYR A 42 7.30 -9.81 -40.32
C TYR A 42 6.98 -8.51 -41.06
N HIS A 43 5.89 -8.49 -41.83
CA HIS A 43 5.46 -7.30 -42.56
C HIS A 43 5.08 -6.15 -41.62
N LYS A 44 4.36 -6.44 -40.54
CA LYS A 44 4.03 -5.42 -39.51
C LYS A 44 5.29 -4.87 -38.82
N LYS A 45 6.22 -5.76 -38.44
CA LYS A 45 7.51 -5.36 -37.88
C LYS A 45 8.27 -4.43 -38.83
N LYS A 46 8.41 -4.82 -40.10
CA LYS A 46 9.11 -4.04 -41.08
C LYS A 46 8.50 -2.65 -41.27
N ARG A 47 7.18 -2.57 -41.45
CA ARG A 47 6.47 -1.28 -41.59
C ARG A 47 6.66 -0.39 -40.37
N PHE A 48 6.57 -0.93 -39.17
CA PHE A 48 6.77 -0.14 -37.95
C PHE A 48 8.19 0.43 -37.85
N LEU A 49 9.20 -0.34 -38.22
CA LEU A 49 10.60 0.14 -38.25
C LEU A 49 10.81 1.19 -39.37
N GLU A 50 10.17 1.04 -40.52
CA GLU A 50 10.18 2.03 -41.61
C GLU A 50 9.52 3.35 -41.15
N GLU A 51 8.42 3.30 -40.37
CA GLU A 51 7.80 4.48 -39.80
C GLU A 51 8.72 5.20 -38.80
N LEU A 52 9.41 4.45 -37.94
CA LEU A 52 10.40 5.03 -37.04
C LEU A 52 11.54 5.69 -37.79
N HIS A 53 12.02 5.05 -38.87
CA HIS A 53 13.06 5.64 -39.71
C HIS A 53 12.58 6.92 -40.41
N ARG A 54 11.32 6.94 -40.91
CA ARG A 54 10.70 8.13 -41.51
C ARG A 54 10.59 9.28 -40.52
N LYS A 55 10.37 8.98 -39.21
CA LYS A 55 10.39 9.98 -38.15
C LYS A 55 11.80 10.47 -37.76
N GLY A 56 12.86 9.88 -38.35
CA GLY A 56 14.24 10.29 -38.16
C GLY A 56 15.04 9.53 -37.11
N PHE A 57 14.56 8.38 -36.64
CA PHE A 57 15.30 7.55 -35.71
C PHE A 57 16.43 6.77 -36.40
N ILE A 58 17.57 6.63 -35.72
CA ILE A 58 18.66 5.76 -36.13
C ILE A 58 18.41 4.37 -35.54
N ILE A 59 18.36 3.35 -36.37
CA ILE A 59 18.07 1.97 -35.96
C ILE A 59 19.27 1.07 -36.29
N LYS A 60 19.73 0.32 -35.27
CA LYS A 60 20.78 -0.71 -35.43
C LYS A 60 20.19 -2.06 -35.08
N MET A 61 20.42 -3.05 -35.94
CA MET A 61 20.01 -4.42 -35.68
C MET A 61 21.20 -5.26 -35.21
N ILE A 62 20.96 -6.05 -34.14
CA ILE A 62 21.90 -7.07 -33.67
C ILE A 62 21.14 -8.39 -33.59
N GLN A 63 21.65 -9.41 -34.27
CA GLN A 63 21.11 -10.76 -34.24
C GLN A 63 21.90 -11.61 -33.24
N ASP A 64 21.20 -12.17 -32.30
CA ASP A 64 21.70 -13.19 -31.39
C ASP A 64 20.72 -14.38 -31.42
N LYS A 65 20.20 -14.82 -30.27
CA LYS A 65 19.07 -15.79 -30.20
C LYS A 65 17.76 -15.17 -30.65
N LYS A 66 17.64 -13.86 -30.48
CA LYS A 66 16.53 -13.00 -30.89
C LYS A 66 17.07 -11.83 -31.68
N LEU A 67 16.18 -11.09 -32.31
CA LEU A 67 16.52 -9.86 -33.02
C LEU A 67 16.37 -8.69 -32.09
N PHE A 68 17.44 -7.93 -31.89
CA PHE A 68 17.49 -6.72 -31.10
C PHE A 68 17.59 -5.51 -32.03
N TYR A 69 16.68 -4.56 -31.87
CA TYR A 69 16.69 -3.30 -32.60
C TYR A 69 16.95 -2.16 -31.60
N GLY A 70 18.18 -1.65 -31.64
CA GLY A 70 18.53 -0.45 -30.85
C GLY A 70 18.05 0.80 -31.59
N ILE A 71 17.43 1.69 -30.84
CA ILE A 71 16.84 2.94 -31.30
C ILE A 71 17.57 4.10 -30.64
N ASN A 72 18.06 5.02 -31.50
CA ASN A 72 18.65 6.28 -31.04
C ASN A 72 17.94 7.45 -31.70
N ALA A 73 17.65 8.48 -30.94
CA ALA A 73 17.05 9.73 -31.40
C ALA A 73 18.14 10.78 -31.62
N PRO A 74 18.42 11.21 -32.88
CA PRO A 74 19.36 12.30 -33.13
C PRO A 74 18.86 13.64 -32.55
N SER A 75 19.79 14.55 -32.27
CA SER A 75 19.47 15.85 -31.64
C SER A 75 18.45 16.68 -32.45
N GLY A 76 18.43 16.53 -33.76
CA GLY A 76 17.47 17.21 -34.62
C GLY A 76 16.02 16.86 -34.38
N LEU A 77 15.71 15.63 -33.94
CA LEU A 77 14.37 15.17 -33.62
C LEU A 77 13.77 15.96 -32.44
N PHE A 78 14.59 16.35 -31.48
CA PHE A 78 14.13 17.08 -30.28
C PHE A 78 13.79 18.55 -30.56
N ARG A 79 14.13 19.10 -31.71
CA ARG A 79 13.72 20.47 -32.09
C ARG A 79 12.21 20.63 -32.14
N LYS A 80 11.49 19.58 -32.57
CA LYS A 80 10.03 19.56 -32.57
C LYS A 80 9.43 19.69 -31.16
N TYR A 81 10.17 19.25 -30.13
CA TYR A 81 9.77 19.24 -28.73
C TYR A 81 10.40 20.36 -27.90
N GLN A 82 10.87 21.45 -28.54
CA GLN A 82 11.54 22.57 -27.87
C GLN A 82 10.70 23.19 -26.73
N TRP A 83 9.37 23.19 -26.89
CA TRP A 83 8.48 23.70 -25.85
C TRP A 83 8.61 22.89 -24.56
N LEU A 84 8.71 21.57 -24.62
CA LEU A 84 8.96 20.71 -23.45
C LEU A 84 10.37 20.88 -22.88
N LEU A 85 11.34 21.30 -23.70
CA LEU A 85 12.74 21.50 -23.32
C LEU A 85 13.01 22.90 -22.74
N LYS A 86 12.20 23.89 -23.11
CA LYS A 86 12.30 25.30 -22.57
C LYS A 86 11.82 25.43 -21.13
N ASN A 87 11.30 24.40 -20.50
CA ASN A 87 11.00 24.41 -19.08
C ASN A 87 12.30 24.59 -18.27
N PRO A 88 12.27 25.36 -17.16
CA PRO A 88 13.46 25.74 -16.38
C PRO A 88 14.29 24.58 -15.81
N ASP A 89 13.80 23.34 -15.96
CA ASP A 89 14.47 22.13 -15.50
C ASP A 89 15.72 21.77 -16.31
N ASN A 90 15.88 22.31 -17.53
CA ASN A 90 16.99 22.02 -18.44
C ASN A 90 18.10 23.09 -18.41
N GLU A 91 18.03 24.09 -17.52
CA GLU A 91 19.19 24.91 -17.28
C GLU A 91 20.32 24.08 -16.68
N PRO A 92 21.51 24.02 -17.29
CA PRO A 92 22.64 23.29 -16.75
C PRO A 92 22.96 23.86 -15.35
N GLU A 93 23.03 23.00 -14.35
CA GLU A 93 23.71 23.36 -13.11
C GLU A 93 25.15 23.76 -13.49
N VAL A 94 25.46 25.05 -13.39
CA VAL A 94 26.80 25.58 -13.61
C VAL A 94 27.69 25.07 -12.48
N LEU A 95 28.17 23.85 -12.58
CA LEU A 95 29.37 23.39 -11.90
C LEU A 95 30.56 23.95 -12.62
N GLY A 96 31.07 25.08 -12.07
CA GLY A 96 32.34 25.69 -12.24
C GLY A 96 33.14 25.45 -13.54
N GLY A 97 33.11 26.42 -14.43
CA GLY A 97 34.25 26.75 -15.26
C GLY A 97 34.62 25.83 -16.39
N GLN A 98 33.97 25.98 -17.55
CA GLN A 98 34.63 26.13 -18.87
C GLN A 98 33.53 26.35 -19.91
N ARG A 99 33.42 27.60 -20.37
CA ARG A 99 32.72 27.90 -21.63
C ARG A 99 33.57 27.34 -22.77
N GLN A 100 33.11 26.24 -23.36
CA GLN A 100 33.36 25.94 -24.75
C GLN A 100 32.05 26.20 -25.50
N GLU A 101 32.09 27.21 -26.34
CA GLU A 101 31.08 27.49 -27.36
C GLU A 101 31.02 26.29 -28.33
N GLU A 102 30.08 25.39 -28.11
CA GLU A 102 29.61 24.46 -29.12
C GLU A 102 28.21 24.90 -29.55
N GLU A 103 28.04 25.08 -30.83
CA GLU A 103 26.85 25.50 -31.55
C GLU A 103 25.59 24.83 -31.05
N LEU A 104 24.59 25.62 -30.58
CA LEU A 104 23.18 25.30 -30.39
C LEU A 104 22.83 23.88 -29.82
N GLY A 105 23.62 23.34 -28.93
CA GLY A 105 23.33 22.10 -28.22
C GLY A 105 22.56 22.34 -26.92
N VAL A 106 21.24 22.38 -26.96
CA VAL A 106 20.42 22.25 -25.75
C VAL A 106 20.79 20.93 -25.08
N HIS A 107 21.44 21.01 -23.92
CA HIS A 107 21.81 19.83 -23.14
C HIS A 107 20.54 19.17 -22.62
N ILE A 108 20.07 18.09 -23.26
CA ILE A 108 18.86 17.35 -22.88
C ILE A 108 19.23 16.34 -21.82
N SER A 109 18.55 16.40 -20.68
CA SER A 109 18.75 15.42 -19.61
C SER A 109 18.41 14.00 -20.08
N PRO A 110 19.16 12.97 -19.66
CA PRO A 110 18.90 11.57 -20.08
C PRO A 110 17.46 11.12 -19.77
N THR A 111 16.87 11.58 -18.67
CA THR A 111 15.50 11.25 -18.29
C THR A 111 14.48 11.87 -19.24
N THR A 112 14.64 13.14 -19.59
CA THR A 112 13.77 13.84 -20.57
C THR A 112 13.90 13.20 -21.94
N ARG A 113 15.11 12.83 -22.36
CA ARG A 113 15.40 12.15 -23.62
C ARG A 113 14.66 10.82 -23.73
N ILE A 114 14.79 9.94 -22.74
CA ILE A 114 14.10 8.63 -22.70
C ILE A 114 12.59 8.82 -22.70
N ARG A 115 12.06 9.82 -21.97
CA ARG A 115 10.63 10.09 -21.89
C ARG A 115 10.04 10.49 -23.23
N ILE A 116 10.68 11.43 -23.94
CA ILE A 116 10.22 11.86 -25.27
C ILE A 116 10.30 10.71 -26.27
N VAL A 117 11.39 9.95 -26.26
CA VAL A 117 11.55 8.79 -27.16
C VAL A 117 10.49 7.73 -26.88
N SER A 118 10.19 7.41 -25.60
CA SER A 118 9.11 6.49 -25.23
C SER A 118 7.75 6.97 -25.74
N PHE A 119 7.45 8.24 -25.57
CA PHE A 119 6.20 8.84 -26.04
C PHE A 119 6.04 8.69 -27.56
N ILE A 120 7.10 8.99 -28.34
CA ILE A 120 7.06 8.86 -29.80
C ILE A 120 6.87 7.39 -30.22
N LEU A 121 7.59 6.46 -29.56
CA LEU A 121 7.47 5.02 -29.83
C LEU A 121 6.06 4.49 -29.57
N GLU A 122 5.46 4.89 -28.43
CA GLU A 122 4.13 4.45 -28.01
C GLU A 122 3.02 5.01 -28.91
N ASN A 123 3.19 6.22 -29.46
CA ASN A 123 2.23 6.88 -30.33
C ASN A 123 2.52 6.72 -31.83
N THR A 124 3.56 5.99 -32.21
CA THR A 124 3.78 5.68 -33.63
C THR A 124 2.78 4.62 -34.08
N GLU A 125 1.97 4.97 -35.09
CA GLU A 125 0.97 4.12 -35.72
C GLU A 125 1.48 3.61 -37.06
N ILE A 126 1.12 2.38 -37.41
CA ILE A 126 1.33 1.86 -38.77
C ILE A 126 0.23 2.40 -39.68
N ASP A 127 0.56 3.16 -40.71
CA ASP A 127 -0.42 3.83 -41.60
C ASP A 127 -1.53 2.91 -42.12
N SER A 128 -1.24 1.63 -42.36
CA SER A 128 -2.19 0.69 -42.95
C SER A 128 -3.19 0.09 -41.95
N THR A 129 -2.81 -0.05 -40.68
CA THR A 129 -3.60 -0.78 -39.68
C THR A 129 -3.93 0.05 -38.45
N LYS A 130 -3.39 1.26 -38.31
CA LYS A 130 -3.46 2.14 -37.16
C LYS A 130 -3.09 1.45 -35.84
N GLU A 131 -2.25 0.42 -35.90
CA GLU A 131 -1.76 -0.33 -34.74
C GLU A 131 -0.58 0.41 -34.12
N LYS A 132 -0.62 0.57 -32.79
CA LYS A 132 0.46 1.18 -31.99
C LYS A 132 1.42 0.11 -31.46
N LEU A 133 2.56 0.53 -30.90
CA LEU A 133 3.57 -0.36 -30.31
C LEU A 133 2.95 -1.32 -29.26
N HIS A 134 2.04 -0.83 -28.44
CA HIS A 134 1.33 -1.66 -27.45
C HIS A 134 0.55 -2.82 -28.10
N ASP A 135 -0.13 -2.57 -29.21
CA ASP A 135 -0.88 -3.60 -29.94
C ASP A 135 0.06 -4.62 -30.59
N LEU A 136 1.20 -4.16 -31.09
CA LEU A 136 2.23 -5.01 -31.67
C LEU A 136 2.87 -5.94 -30.62
N ILE A 137 3.10 -5.45 -29.41
CA ILE A 137 3.57 -6.25 -28.28
C ILE A 137 2.49 -7.26 -27.87
N LYS A 138 1.23 -6.85 -27.76
CA LYS A 138 0.10 -7.74 -27.44
C LYS A 138 -0.08 -8.85 -28.48
N LYS A 139 0.14 -8.55 -29.76
CA LYS A 139 0.10 -9.51 -30.88
C LYS A 139 1.40 -10.32 -31.03
N LYS A 140 2.38 -10.11 -30.16
CA LYS A 140 3.70 -10.76 -30.18
C LYS A 140 4.45 -10.56 -31.54
N VAL A 141 4.32 -9.37 -32.11
CA VAL A 141 5.18 -8.90 -33.20
C VAL A 141 6.53 -8.47 -32.66
N PHE A 142 6.49 -7.66 -31.57
CA PHE A 142 7.61 -7.45 -30.67
C PHE A 142 7.31 -8.17 -29.37
N GLU A 143 8.33 -8.66 -28.69
CA GLU A 143 8.21 -9.28 -27.40
C GLU A 143 8.19 -8.20 -26.32
N THR A 144 9.11 -7.25 -26.40
CA THR A 144 9.28 -6.20 -25.39
C THR A 144 10.01 -4.99 -25.96
N ALA A 145 9.81 -3.84 -25.30
CA ALA A 145 10.51 -2.59 -25.54
C ALA A 145 10.97 -2.00 -24.21
N PHE A 146 12.22 -1.58 -24.10
CA PHE A 146 12.75 -1.05 -22.84
C PHE A 146 13.90 -0.08 -23.05
N PRO A 147 14.07 0.93 -22.16
CA PRO A 147 15.24 1.78 -22.11
C PRO A 147 16.42 1.07 -21.42
N LEU A 148 17.63 1.45 -21.74
CA LEU A 148 18.84 0.83 -21.23
C LEU A 148 19.26 1.41 -19.87
N HIS A 149 19.77 0.53 -19.00
CA HIS A 149 20.49 0.95 -17.79
C HIS A 149 21.88 1.46 -18.13
N GLU A 150 22.26 2.56 -17.54
CA GLU A 150 23.62 3.10 -17.66
C GLU A 150 24.57 2.31 -16.75
N ARG A 151 25.62 1.73 -17.35
CA ARG A 151 26.64 0.93 -16.62
C ARG A 151 27.68 1.79 -15.90
N GLU A 152 27.87 3.01 -16.36
CA GLU A 152 28.90 3.93 -15.90
C GLU A 152 28.28 5.07 -15.10
N ASN A 153 29.13 5.90 -14.49
CA ASN A 153 28.73 7.13 -13.79
C ASN A 153 27.62 6.93 -12.77
N LEU A 154 26.44 7.48 -13.02
CA LEU A 154 25.31 7.54 -12.09
C LEU A 154 24.71 6.16 -11.80
N GLY A 155 24.58 5.30 -12.82
CA GLY A 155 24.11 3.92 -12.65
C GLY A 155 25.04 3.10 -11.74
N LYS A 156 26.35 3.23 -11.95
CA LYS A 156 27.38 2.61 -11.09
C LYS A 156 27.33 3.14 -9.67
N PHE A 157 27.18 4.46 -9.50
CA PHE A 157 27.04 5.08 -8.18
C PHE A 157 25.84 4.52 -7.41
N LEU A 158 24.66 4.48 -8.02
CA LEU A 158 23.44 3.97 -7.37
C LEU A 158 23.59 2.48 -7.02
N LYS A 159 24.20 1.69 -7.92
CA LYS A 159 24.46 0.26 -7.68
C LYS A 159 25.44 0.01 -6.53
N MET A 160 26.43 0.88 -6.32
CA MET A 160 27.48 0.69 -5.32
C MET A 160 27.12 1.29 -3.96
N ASN A 161 26.46 2.44 -3.91
CA ASN A 161 26.25 3.20 -2.69
C ASN A 161 24.81 3.19 -2.16
N TRP A 162 23.85 2.81 -3.00
CA TRP A 162 22.45 2.84 -2.59
C TRP A 162 21.77 1.46 -2.63
N ALA A 163 21.92 0.70 -3.72
CA ALA A 163 21.29 -0.61 -3.90
C ALA A 163 22.15 -1.75 -3.31
N ARG A 164 22.46 -1.67 -2.01
CA ARG A 164 23.24 -2.68 -1.26
C ARG A 164 22.71 -2.85 0.17
N TRP A 165 22.64 -4.10 0.64
CA TRP A 165 22.28 -4.42 2.02
C TRP A 165 23.23 -3.83 3.06
N ARG A 166 24.53 -3.74 2.73
CA ARG A 166 25.55 -3.19 3.62
C ARG A 166 25.32 -1.72 3.98
N GLU A 167 24.64 -0.99 3.11
CA GLU A 167 24.38 0.45 3.24
C GLU A 167 22.95 0.74 3.76
N ILE A 168 22.37 -0.18 4.57
CA ILE A 168 20.97 -0.12 5.02
C ILE A 168 20.62 1.22 5.71
N LEU A 169 21.54 1.81 6.45
CA LEU A 169 21.37 3.08 7.16
C LEU A 169 21.86 4.30 6.35
N TYR A 170 22.39 4.09 5.15
CA TYR A 170 22.88 5.21 4.33
C TYR A 170 21.73 6.12 3.89
N PRO A 171 21.89 7.47 3.98
CA PRO A 171 20.87 8.40 3.52
C PRO A 171 20.54 8.21 2.04
N GLN A 172 19.28 8.37 1.69
CA GLN A 172 18.85 8.22 0.30
C GLN A 172 19.32 9.40 -0.57
N PRO A 173 20.03 9.14 -1.69
CA PRO A 173 20.50 10.19 -2.58
C PRO A 173 19.41 10.65 -3.55
N ILE A 174 18.34 11.30 -3.03
CA ILE A 174 17.11 11.65 -3.77
C ILE A 174 17.41 12.41 -5.07
N GLY A 175 18.35 13.38 -5.06
CA GLY A 175 18.74 14.12 -6.26
C GLY A 175 19.30 13.21 -7.36
N LYS A 176 20.14 12.24 -7.02
CA LYS A 176 20.71 11.27 -7.96
C LYS A 176 19.67 10.25 -8.47
N ILE A 177 18.73 9.86 -7.61
CA ILE A 177 17.58 9.02 -7.99
C ILE A 177 16.72 9.75 -9.02
N ARG A 178 16.43 11.05 -8.78
CA ARG A 178 15.72 11.92 -9.71
C ARG A 178 16.40 11.96 -11.09
N THR A 179 17.68 12.26 -11.12
CA THR A 179 18.45 12.38 -12.37
C THR A 179 18.48 11.06 -13.17
N TYR A 180 18.36 9.90 -12.50
CA TYR A 180 18.44 8.59 -13.14
C TYR A 180 17.06 8.01 -13.48
N PHE A 181 16.10 8.03 -12.55
CA PHE A 181 14.79 7.41 -12.69
C PHE A 181 13.64 8.40 -12.95
N GLY A 182 13.89 9.69 -12.78
CA GLY A 182 12.85 10.74 -12.88
C GLY A 182 12.19 11.10 -11.55
N GLU A 183 11.34 12.10 -11.60
CA GLU A 183 10.73 12.74 -10.43
C GLU A 183 9.73 11.84 -9.71
N LYS A 184 8.94 11.07 -10.44
CA LYS A 184 7.89 10.20 -9.87
C LYS A 184 8.48 9.16 -8.90
N ILE A 185 9.58 8.52 -9.30
CA ILE A 185 10.29 7.54 -8.47
C ILE A 185 11.04 8.24 -7.32
N ALA A 186 11.66 9.39 -7.60
CA ALA A 186 12.34 10.17 -6.56
C ALA A 186 11.37 10.66 -5.48
N LEU A 187 10.14 11.05 -5.83
CA LEU A 187 9.09 11.40 -4.87
C LEU A 187 8.64 10.21 -4.02
N TYR A 188 8.56 9.02 -4.60
CA TYR A 188 8.27 7.81 -3.82
C TYR A 188 9.31 7.59 -2.72
N PHE A 189 10.60 7.60 -3.07
CA PHE A 189 11.67 7.42 -2.09
C PHE A 189 11.78 8.60 -1.11
N ALA A 190 11.48 9.82 -1.54
CA ALA A 190 11.42 10.98 -0.65
C ALA A 190 10.28 10.82 0.38
N TRP A 191 9.09 10.36 -0.06
CA TRP A 191 7.96 10.08 0.80
C TRP A 191 8.24 8.91 1.76
N LEU A 192 8.75 7.79 1.26
CA LEU A 192 9.06 6.62 2.09
C LEU A 192 10.13 6.93 3.14
N GLY A 193 11.18 7.67 2.76
CA GLY A 193 12.21 8.13 3.70
C GLY A 193 11.69 9.13 4.73
N TRP A 194 10.75 10.00 4.34
CA TRP A 194 10.05 10.90 5.25
C TRP A 194 9.17 10.12 6.23
N TYR A 195 8.32 9.22 5.73
CA TYR A 195 7.45 8.38 6.53
C TYR A 195 8.24 7.57 7.55
N THR A 196 9.32 6.92 7.14
CA THR A 196 10.20 6.15 8.02
C THR A 196 10.77 7.00 9.16
N ARG A 197 11.21 8.23 8.89
CA ARG A 197 11.74 9.14 9.93
C ARG A 197 10.67 9.58 10.94
N ILE A 198 9.48 9.89 10.49
CA ILE A 198 8.40 10.33 11.36
C ILE A 198 7.80 9.16 12.16
N LEU A 199 7.87 7.93 11.65
CA LEU A 199 7.47 6.73 12.39
C LEU A 199 8.27 6.52 13.68
N VAL A 200 9.53 6.97 13.75
CA VAL A 200 10.31 6.90 15.00
C VAL A 200 9.61 7.65 16.13
N ILE A 201 9.01 8.81 15.82
CA ILE A 201 8.27 9.61 16.81
C ILE A 201 7.04 8.86 17.33
N ALA A 202 6.43 8.01 16.52
CA ALA A 202 5.29 7.18 16.92
C ALA A 202 5.72 5.88 17.62
N ALA A 203 6.86 5.30 17.21
CA ALA A 203 7.38 4.05 17.76
C ALA A 203 7.86 4.19 19.21
N VAL A 204 8.49 5.33 19.57
CA VAL A 204 9.02 5.56 20.92
C VAL A 204 7.93 5.52 22.00
N PRO A 205 6.82 6.27 21.89
CA PRO A 205 5.70 6.15 22.84
C PRO A 205 5.09 4.75 22.87
N GLY A 206 4.99 4.07 21.72
CA GLY A 206 4.47 2.70 21.65
C GLY A 206 5.33 1.70 22.44
N ILE A 207 6.65 1.81 22.35
CA ILE A 207 7.59 1.01 23.14
C ILE A 207 7.47 1.36 24.63
N ALA A 208 7.40 2.66 24.96
CA ALA A 208 7.26 3.11 26.36
C ALA A 208 5.98 2.57 26.99
N LEU A 209 4.87 2.55 26.25
CA LEU A 209 3.61 1.98 26.69
C LEU A 209 3.72 0.48 26.99
N PHE A 210 4.39 -0.26 26.11
CA PHE A 210 4.60 -1.70 26.34
C PHE A 210 5.47 -1.96 27.57
N ILE A 211 6.54 -1.20 27.77
CA ILE A 211 7.40 -1.30 28.95
C ILE A 211 6.58 -0.99 30.20
N TYR A 212 5.73 0.04 30.17
CA TYR A 212 4.83 0.36 31.27
C TYR A 212 3.87 -0.80 31.59
N GLY A 213 3.21 -1.37 30.58
CA GLY A 213 2.34 -2.54 30.71
C GLY A 213 3.09 -3.77 31.26
N PHE A 214 4.35 -3.97 30.85
CA PHE A 214 5.19 -5.06 31.33
C PHE A 214 5.61 -4.88 32.79
N VAL A 215 5.99 -3.67 33.20
CA VAL A 215 6.33 -3.37 34.60
C VAL A 215 5.10 -3.51 35.51
N SER A 216 3.91 -3.10 35.03
CA SER A 216 2.66 -3.20 35.77
C SER A 216 1.94 -4.55 35.63
N PHE A 217 2.54 -5.52 34.92
CA PHE A 217 1.96 -6.83 34.60
C PHE A 217 1.40 -7.60 35.81
N SER A 218 2.08 -7.53 36.96
CA SER A 218 1.68 -8.23 38.20
C SER A 218 0.96 -7.31 39.20
N SER A 219 0.90 -6.01 38.98
CA SER A 219 0.38 -5.04 39.94
C SER A 219 -1.08 -4.70 39.70
N SER A 220 -1.63 -4.97 38.52
CA SER A 220 -3.03 -4.68 38.18
C SER A 220 -4.01 -5.30 39.15
N GLN A 221 -4.90 -4.48 39.73
CA GLN A 221 -5.94 -4.92 40.68
C GLN A 221 -6.92 -5.88 40.00
N ILE A 222 -7.31 -5.60 38.77
CA ILE A 222 -8.22 -6.44 37.97
C ILE A 222 -7.62 -7.83 37.74
N SER A 223 -6.35 -7.89 37.36
CA SER A 223 -5.65 -9.18 37.15
C SER A 223 -5.55 -9.98 38.45
N LYS A 224 -5.32 -9.30 39.60
CA LYS A 224 -5.27 -9.95 40.92
C LYS A 224 -6.64 -10.52 41.32
N GLU A 225 -7.73 -9.77 41.07
CA GLU A 225 -9.10 -10.23 41.35
C GLU A 225 -9.46 -11.46 40.47
N ILE A 226 -9.18 -11.42 39.17
CA ILE A 226 -9.41 -12.55 38.28
C ILE A 226 -8.62 -13.78 38.72
N CYS A 227 -7.32 -13.61 39.02
CA CYS A 227 -6.47 -14.72 39.45
C CYS A 227 -6.87 -15.34 40.79
N SER A 228 -7.53 -14.57 41.66
CA SER A 228 -8.01 -15.06 42.97
C SER A 228 -9.46 -15.57 42.93
N ALA A 229 -10.19 -15.39 41.81
CA ALA A 229 -11.62 -15.70 41.69
C ALA A 229 -11.90 -17.20 41.42
N ASN A 230 -11.42 -18.07 42.30
CA ASN A 230 -11.63 -19.54 42.17
C ASN A 230 -13.09 -19.97 42.41
N THR A 231 -13.84 -19.17 43.17
CA THR A 231 -15.26 -19.42 43.53
C THR A 231 -16.25 -18.84 42.54
N THR A 232 -15.78 -18.02 41.59
CA THR A 232 -16.64 -17.41 40.58
C THR A 232 -16.77 -18.33 39.39
N ILE A 233 -17.92 -19.01 39.28
CA ILE A 233 -18.20 -19.95 38.20
C ILE A 233 -18.77 -19.24 36.97
N MET A 234 -18.17 -19.42 35.82
CA MET A 234 -18.61 -18.87 34.53
C MET A 234 -19.55 -19.82 33.81
N CYS A 235 -20.49 -19.27 33.05
CA CYS A 235 -21.40 -20.03 32.21
C CYS A 235 -20.62 -20.75 31.07
N PRO A 236 -21.12 -21.88 30.55
CA PRO A 236 -20.47 -22.65 29.50
C PRO A 236 -20.29 -21.84 28.22
N LEU A 237 -19.14 -21.99 27.56
CA LEU A 237 -18.81 -21.29 26.32
C LEU A 237 -19.45 -21.93 25.07
N CYS A 238 -20.03 -23.13 25.18
CA CYS A 238 -20.77 -23.81 24.10
C CYS A 238 -22.08 -24.42 24.59
N ASP A 239 -23.01 -24.73 23.68
CA ASP A 239 -24.34 -25.23 24.04
C ASP A 239 -24.34 -26.67 24.50
N GLN A 240 -23.32 -27.48 24.15
CA GLN A 240 -23.21 -28.90 24.49
C GLN A 240 -21.78 -29.26 24.86
N LYS A 241 -21.62 -30.15 25.85
CA LYS A 241 -20.33 -30.75 26.29
C LYS A 241 -19.30 -29.77 26.91
N CYS A 242 -19.58 -28.47 27.02
CA CYS A 242 -18.65 -27.57 27.71
C CYS A 242 -18.96 -27.54 29.21
N PRO A 243 -17.97 -27.75 30.08
CA PRO A 243 -18.16 -27.63 31.51
C PRO A 243 -18.30 -26.17 31.94
N PHE A 244 -18.86 -25.98 33.14
CA PHE A 244 -18.69 -24.73 33.87
C PHE A 244 -17.24 -24.62 34.29
N TRP A 245 -16.70 -23.42 34.29
CA TRP A 245 -15.30 -23.20 34.55
C TRP A 245 -15.08 -22.00 35.48
N PRO A 246 -14.05 -22.04 36.34
CA PRO A 246 -13.75 -20.94 37.25
C PRO A 246 -13.10 -19.77 36.52
N LEU A 247 -13.41 -18.55 36.88
CA LEU A 247 -12.86 -17.35 36.27
C LEU A 247 -11.33 -17.27 36.39
N SER A 248 -10.76 -17.89 37.42
CA SER A 248 -9.30 -17.96 37.64
C SER A 248 -8.51 -18.61 36.49
N ASP A 249 -9.14 -19.46 35.67
CA ASP A 249 -8.49 -20.11 34.52
C ASP A 249 -8.06 -19.07 33.47
N THR A 250 -8.68 -17.88 33.49
CA THR A 250 -8.35 -16.77 32.58
C THR A 250 -7.27 -15.85 33.12
N CYS A 251 -6.61 -16.18 34.24
CA CYS A 251 -5.59 -15.34 34.88
C CYS A 251 -4.46 -14.93 33.92
N THR A 252 -3.95 -15.86 33.12
CA THR A 252 -2.89 -15.57 32.14
C THR A 252 -3.37 -14.60 31.05
N TYR A 253 -4.59 -14.80 30.55
CA TYR A 253 -5.20 -13.89 29.57
C TYR A 253 -5.40 -12.49 30.14
N ALA A 254 -5.89 -12.36 31.38
CA ALA A 254 -6.09 -11.08 32.04
C ALA A 254 -4.79 -10.29 32.18
N LYS A 255 -3.71 -10.97 32.56
CA LYS A 255 -2.37 -10.36 32.63
C LYS A 255 -1.84 -9.92 31.28
N VAL A 256 -2.03 -10.74 30.25
CA VAL A 256 -1.61 -10.39 28.87
C VAL A 256 -2.44 -9.24 28.32
N THR A 257 -3.77 -9.23 28.57
CA THR A 257 -4.64 -8.12 28.15
C THR A 257 -4.18 -6.79 28.75
N HIS A 258 -3.77 -6.77 30.02
CA HIS A 258 -3.28 -5.57 30.68
C HIS A 258 -2.03 -4.97 30.04
N LEU A 259 -1.23 -5.75 29.33
CA LEU A 259 -0.08 -5.21 28.55
C LEU A 259 -0.53 -4.22 27.47
N PHE A 260 -1.73 -4.40 26.94
CA PHE A 260 -2.23 -3.66 25.78
C PHE A 260 -3.46 -2.80 26.10
N ASP A 261 -4.25 -3.17 27.11
CA ASP A 261 -5.43 -2.43 27.54
C ASP A 261 -5.20 -1.83 28.93
N ASN A 262 -4.64 -0.64 28.94
CA ASN A 262 -4.36 0.15 30.13
C ASN A 262 -4.63 1.63 29.86
N THR A 263 -4.63 2.47 30.88
CA THR A 263 -4.85 3.92 30.76
C THR A 263 -3.89 4.60 29.78
N GLY A 264 -2.66 4.10 29.68
CA GLY A 264 -1.66 4.59 28.74
C GLY A 264 -2.05 4.35 27.27
N THR A 265 -2.78 3.28 26.98
CA THR A 265 -3.24 2.94 25.62
C THR A 265 -4.18 4.02 25.06
N VAL A 266 -5.05 4.58 25.90
CA VAL A 266 -5.95 5.65 25.50
C VAL A 266 -5.18 6.93 25.16
N LEU A 267 -4.20 7.30 26.00
CA LEU A 267 -3.32 8.44 25.75
C LEU A 267 -2.52 8.23 24.45
N PHE A 268 -2.04 7.02 24.23
CA PHE A 268 -1.34 6.67 23.00
C PHE A 268 -2.23 6.75 21.76
N ALA A 269 -3.48 6.30 21.84
CA ALA A 269 -4.44 6.40 20.74
C ALA A 269 -4.78 7.87 20.40
N ILE A 270 -4.96 8.73 21.40
CA ILE A 270 -5.12 10.18 21.22
C ILE A 270 -3.88 10.77 20.54
N PHE A 271 -2.70 10.44 21.05
CA PHE A 271 -1.43 10.87 20.45
C PHE A 271 -1.34 10.44 18.97
N MET A 272 -1.70 9.21 18.63
CA MET A 272 -1.63 8.69 17.25
C MET A 272 -2.66 9.34 16.31
N ALA A 273 -3.85 9.69 16.80
CA ALA A 273 -4.84 10.44 16.04
C ALA A 273 -4.30 11.85 15.68
N VAL A 274 -3.65 12.51 16.66
CA VAL A 274 -2.96 13.79 16.42
C VAL A 274 -1.77 13.62 15.49
N TRP A 275 -0.95 12.58 15.72
CA TRP A 275 0.21 12.28 14.90
C TRP A 275 -0.15 12.07 13.43
N ALA A 276 -1.21 11.30 13.13
CA ALA A 276 -1.66 11.05 11.76
C ALA A 276 -2.05 12.36 11.04
N THR A 277 -2.70 13.29 11.76
CA THR A 277 -3.06 14.61 11.24
C THR A 277 -1.83 15.48 10.97
N VAL A 278 -0.94 15.60 11.96
CA VAL A 278 0.29 16.41 11.87
C VAL A 278 1.24 15.84 10.82
N PHE A 279 1.35 14.52 10.72
CA PHE A 279 2.13 13.83 9.68
C PHE A 279 1.76 14.31 8.28
N LEU A 280 0.47 14.36 7.97
CA LEU A 280 -0.01 14.74 6.64
C LEU A 280 0.31 16.20 6.31
N GLU A 281 0.05 17.13 7.23
CA GLU A 281 0.35 18.56 7.02
C GLU A 281 1.87 18.81 6.88
N LEU A 282 2.66 18.14 7.68
CA LEU A 282 4.12 18.23 7.56
C LEU A 282 4.65 17.60 6.27
N TRP A 283 4.00 16.53 5.77
CA TRP A 283 4.33 15.96 4.46
C TRP A 283 4.05 16.93 3.33
N LYS A 284 2.86 17.53 3.27
CA LYS A 284 2.50 18.55 2.28
C LYS A 284 3.58 19.64 2.21
N ARG A 285 4.01 20.13 3.36
CA ARG A 285 5.06 21.15 3.48
C ARG A 285 6.45 20.66 3.05
N HIS A 286 6.81 19.41 3.37
CA HIS A 286 8.09 18.80 2.94
C HIS A 286 8.11 18.61 1.43
N ARG A 287 7.04 18.06 0.86
CA ARG A 287 6.85 17.90 -0.58
C ARG A 287 7.03 19.24 -1.32
N ALA A 288 6.33 20.29 -0.86
CA ALA A 288 6.43 21.61 -1.48
C ALA A 288 7.87 22.14 -1.54
N ARG A 289 8.72 21.84 -0.53
CA ARG A 289 10.16 22.17 -0.57
C ARG A 289 10.90 21.36 -1.63
N VAL A 290 10.73 20.04 -1.63
CA VAL A 290 11.40 19.13 -2.58
C VAL A 290 11.05 19.49 -4.02
N VAL A 291 9.77 19.71 -4.31
CA VAL A 291 9.26 20.07 -5.63
C VAL A 291 9.73 21.46 -6.08
N SER A 292 9.84 22.41 -5.14
CA SER A 292 10.39 23.74 -5.42
C SER A 292 11.89 23.69 -5.75
N GLU A 293 12.66 22.86 -5.05
CA GLU A 293 14.09 22.61 -5.38
C GLU A 293 14.25 22.02 -6.78
N TRP A 294 13.28 21.24 -7.22
CA TRP A 294 13.24 20.66 -8.55
C TRP A 294 12.65 21.59 -9.62
N LYS A 295 12.23 22.79 -9.26
CA LYS A 295 11.59 23.79 -10.14
C LYS A 295 10.26 23.31 -10.79
N LEU A 296 9.62 22.27 -10.24
CA LEU A 296 8.40 21.64 -10.78
C LEU A 296 7.10 22.17 -10.14
N TYR A 297 7.17 23.21 -9.33
CA TYR A 297 6.00 23.71 -8.60
C TYR A 297 4.86 24.23 -9.51
N LEU A 298 5.20 24.72 -10.71
CA LEU A 298 4.26 25.23 -11.73
C LEU A 298 3.97 24.22 -12.83
N TRP A 299 4.57 23.04 -12.76
CA TRP A 299 4.36 22.03 -13.78
C TRP A 299 2.98 21.39 -13.63
N ASP A 300 2.26 21.26 -14.75
CA ASP A 300 0.97 20.61 -14.84
C ASP A 300 1.08 19.35 -15.72
N GLU A 301 0.67 18.20 -15.19
CA GLU A 301 0.72 16.92 -15.88
C GLU A 301 -0.22 16.90 -17.09
N GLU A 302 -1.43 17.45 -16.92
CA GLU A 302 -2.44 17.49 -17.98
C GLU A 302 -2.01 18.40 -19.13
N GLU A 303 -1.41 19.56 -18.82
CA GLU A 303 -0.87 20.48 -19.83
C GLU A 303 0.25 19.82 -20.65
N GLU A 304 1.16 19.09 -20.00
CA GLU A 304 2.26 18.40 -20.69
C GLU A 304 1.75 17.24 -21.55
N GLU A 305 0.80 16.43 -21.07
CA GLU A 305 0.20 15.34 -21.85
C GLU A 305 -0.51 15.89 -23.10
N LEU A 306 -1.29 16.96 -22.95
CA LEU A 306 -1.96 17.63 -24.06
C LEU A 306 -0.97 18.24 -25.06
N ALA A 307 0.10 18.86 -24.57
CA ALA A 307 1.13 19.43 -25.45
C ALA A 307 1.85 18.34 -26.25
N MET A 308 2.15 17.20 -25.64
CA MET A 308 2.75 16.08 -26.35
C MET A 308 1.79 15.50 -27.40
N GLU A 309 0.50 15.41 -27.09
CA GLU A 309 -0.53 14.97 -28.05
C GLU A 309 -0.66 15.91 -29.24
N LEU A 310 -0.63 17.25 -28.99
CA LEU A 310 -0.73 18.26 -30.05
C LEU A 310 0.52 18.29 -30.96
N ILE A 311 1.70 17.98 -30.43
CA ILE A 311 2.94 17.95 -31.22
C ILE A 311 2.96 16.79 -32.22
N ASP A 312 2.43 15.62 -31.82
CA ASP A 312 2.47 14.38 -32.64
C ASP A 312 1.16 14.04 -33.33
N GLY A 313 0.02 14.64 -32.91
CA GLY A 313 -1.29 14.37 -33.45
C GLY A 313 -1.62 15.15 -34.73
N PRO A 314 -2.55 14.67 -35.57
CA PRO A 314 -3.07 15.44 -36.69
C PRO A 314 -3.89 16.62 -36.16
N GLU A 315 -3.77 17.78 -36.82
CA GLU A 315 -4.43 19.06 -36.45
C GLU A 315 -5.96 18.98 -36.22
N HIS A 316 -6.62 17.91 -36.65
CA HIS A 316 -8.07 17.72 -36.60
C HIS A 316 -8.56 16.68 -35.59
N ALA A 317 -7.68 16.11 -34.75
CA ALA A 317 -8.03 15.00 -33.86
C ALA A 317 -8.56 15.41 -32.49
N PHE A 318 -8.93 16.68 -32.28
CA PHE A 318 -9.54 17.12 -31.02
C PHE A 318 -10.95 16.53 -30.89
N GLN A 319 -11.05 15.29 -30.43
CA GLN A 319 -12.31 14.70 -30.04
C GLN A 319 -12.77 15.37 -28.73
N GLN A 320 -13.87 16.10 -28.82
CA GLN A 320 -14.50 16.69 -27.65
C GLN A 320 -14.90 15.58 -26.67
N TYR A 321 -14.33 15.61 -25.48
CA TYR A 321 -14.65 14.64 -24.43
C TYR A 321 -16.10 14.83 -23.98
N GLN A 322 -16.93 13.81 -24.18
CA GLN A 322 -18.29 13.78 -23.64
C GLN A 322 -18.34 12.85 -22.42
N HIS A 323 -18.51 13.42 -21.25
CA HIS A 323 -18.74 12.66 -20.03
C HIS A 323 -20.06 11.88 -20.13
N SER A 324 -19.97 10.55 -20.05
CA SER A 324 -21.16 9.70 -20.09
C SER A 324 -21.62 9.35 -18.68
N TYR A 325 -22.63 10.03 -18.18
CA TYR A 325 -23.24 9.75 -16.87
C TYR A 325 -23.69 8.28 -16.73
N ILE A 326 -24.18 7.67 -17.82
CA ILE A 326 -24.60 6.26 -17.82
C ILE A 326 -23.43 5.33 -17.51
N ARG A 327 -22.26 5.51 -18.15
CA ARG A 327 -21.08 4.69 -17.87
C ARG A 327 -20.60 4.89 -16.44
N SER A 328 -20.55 6.12 -15.96
CA SER A 328 -20.16 6.44 -14.59
C SER A 328 -21.10 5.77 -13.56
N THR A 329 -22.41 5.80 -13.81
CA THR A 329 -23.40 5.13 -12.96
C THR A 329 -23.23 3.61 -12.97
N ILE A 330 -23.02 3.00 -14.13
CA ILE A 330 -22.76 1.55 -14.24
C ILE A 330 -21.50 1.17 -13.43
N VAL A 331 -20.42 1.94 -13.60
CA VAL A 331 -19.18 1.70 -12.86
C VAL A 331 -19.40 1.83 -11.34
N LEU A 332 -20.16 2.84 -10.89
CA LEU A 332 -20.50 3.00 -9.48
C LEU A 332 -21.27 1.78 -8.93
N ILE A 333 -22.27 1.30 -9.66
CA ILE A 333 -23.05 0.12 -9.26
C ILE A 333 -22.14 -1.12 -9.16
N LEU A 334 -21.25 -1.32 -10.14
CA LEU A 334 -20.31 -2.45 -10.13
C LEU A 334 -19.30 -2.35 -8.98
N VAL A 335 -18.82 -1.16 -8.65
CA VAL A 335 -17.96 -0.92 -7.47
C VAL A 335 -18.69 -1.30 -6.19
N MET A 336 -19.96 -0.84 -6.03
CA MET A 336 -20.76 -1.18 -4.84
C MET A 336 -21.03 -2.68 -4.74
N LEU A 337 -21.35 -3.33 -5.84
CA LEU A 337 -21.53 -4.79 -5.89
C LEU A 337 -20.26 -5.54 -5.47
N MET A 338 -19.09 -5.08 -5.94
CA MET A 338 -17.80 -5.66 -5.57
C MET A 338 -17.53 -5.51 -4.07
N ILE A 339 -17.80 -4.33 -3.48
CA ILE A 339 -17.65 -4.10 -2.04
C ILE A 339 -18.56 -5.03 -1.24
N VAL A 340 -19.83 -5.17 -1.62
CA VAL A 340 -20.77 -6.10 -0.97
C VAL A 340 -20.26 -7.54 -1.04
N MET A 341 -19.71 -7.95 -2.18
CA MET A 341 -19.10 -9.28 -2.34
C MET A 341 -17.90 -9.47 -1.38
N LEU A 342 -17.02 -8.47 -1.27
CA LEU A 342 -15.86 -8.52 -0.36
C LEU A 342 -16.28 -8.62 1.10
N ILE A 343 -17.29 -7.86 1.50
CA ILE A 343 -17.90 -7.95 2.84
C ILE A 343 -18.51 -9.33 3.07
N GLY A 344 -19.19 -9.89 2.06
CA GLY A 344 -19.73 -11.26 2.11
C GLY A 344 -18.65 -12.32 2.33
N ILE A 345 -17.49 -12.21 1.65
CA ILE A 345 -16.34 -13.09 1.86
C ILE A 345 -15.81 -12.98 3.30
N ALA A 346 -15.71 -11.75 3.83
CA ALA A 346 -15.29 -11.55 5.21
C ALA A 346 -16.25 -12.21 6.21
N HIS A 347 -17.56 -12.11 5.99
CA HIS A 347 -18.55 -12.82 6.82
C HIS A 347 -18.44 -14.34 6.70
N ALA A 348 -18.14 -14.87 5.51
CA ALA A 348 -17.89 -16.31 5.33
C ALA A 348 -16.68 -16.78 6.17
N LEU A 349 -15.63 -15.97 6.28
CA LEU A 349 -14.47 -16.24 7.16
C LEU A 349 -14.85 -16.24 8.64
N VAL A 350 -15.75 -15.34 9.04
CA VAL A 350 -16.29 -15.31 10.41
C VAL A 350 -17.10 -16.58 10.69
N ILE A 351 -17.98 -16.98 9.77
CA ILE A 351 -18.75 -18.23 9.90
C ILE A 351 -17.82 -19.44 10.00
N TYR A 352 -16.78 -19.50 9.17
CA TYR A 352 -15.74 -20.53 9.26
C TYR A 352 -15.14 -20.60 10.67
N ARG A 353 -14.74 -19.44 11.24
CA ARG A 353 -14.15 -19.37 12.57
C ARG A 353 -15.10 -19.93 13.64
N VAL A 354 -16.37 -19.53 13.60
CA VAL A 354 -17.42 -20.03 14.53
C VAL A 354 -17.60 -21.54 14.40
N VAL A 355 -17.72 -22.06 13.17
CA VAL A 355 -17.91 -23.49 12.93
C VAL A 355 -16.73 -24.32 13.42
N VAL A 356 -15.51 -23.85 13.14
CA VAL A 356 -14.27 -24.53 13.56
C VAL A 356 -14.13 -24.54 15.09
N THR A 357 -14.46 -23.44 15.76
CA THR A 357 -14.48 -23.39 17.23
C THR A 357 -15.44 -24.44 17.80
N VAL A 358 -16.66 -24.55 17.27
CA VAL A 358 -17.65 -25.55 17.72
C VAL A 358 -17.15 -26.98 17.46
N ILE A 359 -16.57 -27.28 16.29
CA ILE A 359 -16.06 -28.59 15.96
C ILE A 359 -14.93 -29.00 16.91
N PHE A 360 -13.98 -28.10 17.19
CA PHE A 360 -12.86 -28.44 18.07
C PHE A 360 -13.25 -28.51 19.54
N THR A 361 -14.23 -27.76 20.01
CA THR A 361 -14.74 -27.86 21.37
C THR A 361 -15.49 -29.20 21.58
N GLN A 362 -16.03 -29.79 20.52
CA GLN A 362 -16.71 -31.13 20.56
C GLN A 362 -15.76 -32.28 20.27
N SER A 363 -14.49 -32.02 19.98
CA SER A 363 -13.51 -33.09 19.67
C SER A 363 -13.22 -33.95 20.90
N ASP A 364 -12.99 -35.25 20.66
CA ASP A 364 -12.62 -36.23 21.70
C ASP A 364 -11.16 -36.01 22.19
N SER A 365 -10.32 -35.31 21.45
CA SER A 365 -8.94 -35.00 21.84
C SER A 365 -8.90 -33.82 22.82
N GLU A 366 -8.33 -34.07 24.00
CA GLU A 366 -8.17 -33.05 25.06
C GLU A 366 -7.40 -31.79 24.59
N PHE A 367 -6.38 -31.99 23.79
CA PHE A 367 -5.58 -30.88 23.22
C PHE A 367 -6.41 -29.95 22.35
N PHE A 368 -7.23 -30.49 21.43
CA PHE A 368 -8.08 -29.69 20.54
C PHE A 368 -9.20 -29.00 21.30
N ARG A 369 -9.75 -29.65 22.32
CA ARG A 369 -10.82 -29.10 23.15
C ARG A 369 -10.32 -27.94 24.01
N GLU A 370 -9.13 -28.08 24.66
CA GLU A 370 -8.55 -27.05 25.50
C GLU A 370 -8.10 -25.83 24.70
N LYS A 371 -7.54 -26.03 23.51
CA LYS A 371 -7.00 -24.95 22.67
C LYS A 371 -7.92 -24.54 21.50
N ALA A 372 -9.19 -24.96 21.50
CA ALA A 372 -10.12 -24.76 20.40
C ALA A 372 -10.20 -23.31 19.91
N ILE A 373 -10.36 -22.34 20.80
CA ILE A 373 -10.46 -20.92 20.48
C ILE A 373 -9.15 -20.43 19.84
N THR A 374 -8.00 -20.75 20.43
CA THR A 374 -6.69 -20.33 19.90
C THR A 374 -6.44 -20.89 18.50
N ILE A 375 -6.75 -22.15 18.29
CA ILE A 375 -6.60 -22.80 16.97
C ILE A 375 -7.53 -22.17 15.94
N ALA A 376 -8.78 -21.88 16.29
CA ALA A 376 -9.74 -21.25 15.41
C ALA A 376 -9.30 -19.81 15.03
N VAL A 377 -8.75 -19.03 15.96
CA VAL A 377 -8.22 -17.69 15.69
C VAL A 377 -7.02 -17.75 14.74
N VAL A 378 -6.06 -18.64 15.01
CA VAL A 378 -4.85 -18.77 14.18
C VAL A 378 -5.20 -19.28 12.78
N THR A 379 -6.00 -20.34 12.66
CA THR A 379 -6.41 -20.88 11.35
C THR A 379 -7.27 -19.88 10.57
N GLY A 380 -8.15 -19.15 11.25
CA GLY A 380 -8.94 -18.08 10.66
C GLY A 380 -8.06 -16.94 10.13
N ALA A 381 -7.03 -16.54 10.85
CA ALA A 381 -6.08 -15.50 10.41
C ALA A 381 -5.25 -15.95 9.20
N VAL A 382 -4.79 -17.21 9.18
CA VAL A 382 -4.07 -17.78 8.03
C VAL A 382 -4.98 -17.84 6.80
N LEU A 383 -6.23 -18.30 6.96
CA LEU A 383 -7.20 -18.35 5.87
C LEU A 383 -7.54 -16.96 5.34
N HIS A 384 -7.66 -15.97 6.23
CA HIS A 384 -7.83 -14.58 5.85
C HIS A 384 -6.63 -14.08 5.03
N TYR A 385 -5.40 -14.38 5.42
CA TYR A 385 -4.22 -14.04 4.65
C TYR A 385 -4.22 -14.66 3.23
N LEU A 386 -4.58 -15.95 3.10
CA LEU A 386 -4.73 -16.59 1.80
C LEU A 386 -5.82 -15.94 0.94
N THR A 387 -6.92 -15.53 1.57
CA THR A 387 -8.00 -14.78 0.92
C THR A 387 -7.49 -13.43 0.41
N ILE A 388 -6.68 -12.71 1.19
CA ILE A 388 -6.05 -11.45 0.76
C ILE A 388 -5.23 -11.65 -0.52
N ILE A 389 -4.36 -12.67 -0.58
CA ILE A 389 -3.53 -12.95 -1.75
C ILE A 389 -4.38 -13.25 -2.99
N THR A 390 -5.41 -14.06 -2.82
CA THR A 390 -6.28 -14.47 -3.94
C THR A 390 -7.12 -13.28 -4.44
N MET A 391 -7.75 -12.56 -3.51
CA MET A 391 -8.59 -11.42 -3.85
C MET A 391 -7.79 -10.24 -4.40
N SER A 392 -6.54 -10.03 -4.00
CA SER A 392 -5.69 -8.97 -4.57
C SER A 392 -5.54 -9.11 -6.09
N LYS A 393 -5.38 -10.34 -6.59
CA LYS A 393 -5.30 -10.59 -8.04
C LYS A 393 -6.63 -10.32 -8.75
N ILE A 394 -7.75 -10.70 -8.13
CA ILE A 394 -9.10 -10.48 -8.67
C ILE A 394 -9.43 -8.98 -8.65
N ASN A 395 -9.22 -8.30 -7.52
CA ASN A 395 -9.46 -6.88 -7.33
C ASN A 395 -8.74 -6.04 -8.38
N ARG A 396 -7.47 -6.38 -8.68
CA ARG A 396 -6.68 -5.70 -9.71
C ARG A 396 -7.31 -5.82 -11.09
N ARG A 397 -7.71 -7.04 -11.48
CA ARG A 397 -8.36 -7.27 -12.79
C ARG A 397 -9.68 -6.54 -12.89
N VAL A 398 -10.49 -6.58 -11.84
CA VAL A 398 -11.78 -5.86 -11.80
C VAL A 398 -11.57 -4.35 -11.87
N ALA A 399 -10.61 -3.79 -11.12
CA ALA A 399 -10.32 -2.36 -11.15
C ALA A 399 -9.88 -1.90 -12.55
N LEU A 400 -9.01 -2.67 -13.25
CA LEU A 400 -8.62 -2.37 -14.62
C LEU A 400 -9.80 -2.45 -15.59
N PHE A 401 -10.62 -3.49 -15.47
CA PHE A 401 -11.83 -3.65 -16.30
C PHE A 401 -12.81 -2.49 -16.13
N LEU A 402 -13.00 -2.00 -14.89
CA LEU A 402 -13.83 -0.83 -14.62
C LEU A 402 -13.26 0.46 -15.23
N CYS A 403 -11.94 0.62 -15.25
CA CYS A 403 -11.28 1.73 -15.93
C CYS A 403 -11.46 1.65 -17.46
N ASP A 404 -11.44 0.45 -18.02
CA ASP A 404 -11.67 0.26 -19.46
C ASP A 404 -13.13 0.56 -19.88
N ILE A 405 -14.12 0.36 -18.99
CA ILE A 405 -15.53 0.76 -19.21
C ILE A 405 -15.65 2.28 -19.19
N GLU A 406 -15.00 2.96 -18.24
CA GLU A 406 -15.08 4.42 -18.06
C GLU A 406 -14.42 5.17 -19.21
N LYS A 407 -13.34 4.63 -19.77
CA LYS A 407 -12.51 5.21 -20.84
C LYS A 407 -12.04 6.63 -20.49
N PRO A 408 -11.24 6.82 -19.46
CA PRO A 408 -10.64 8.10 -19.15
C PRO A 408 -9.78 8.60 -20.32
N ARG A 409 -9.70 9.91 -20.49
CA ARG A 409 -9.00 10.53 -21.62
C ARG A 409 -7.50 10.45 -21.46
N THR A 410 -7.01 10.86 -20.29
CA THR A 410 -5.59 10.94 -20.01
C THR A 410 -5.08 9.73 -19.24
N PHE A 411 -3.80 9.45 -19.35
CA PHE A 411 -3.17 8.39 -18.55
C PHE A 411 -3.25 8.73 -17.04
N SER A 412 -3.08 9.99 -16.68
CA SER A 412 -3.16 10.47 -15.29
C SER A 412 -4.56 10.23 -14.69
N GLU A 413 -5.62 10.55 -15.44
CA GLU A 413 -7.00 10.30 -15.00
C GLU A 413 -7.28 8.80 -14.82
N ARG A 414 -6.77 7.97 -15.74
CA ARG A 414 -6.85 6.51 -15.63
C ARG A 414 -6.12 5.98 -14.38
N GLU A 415 -4.94 6.51 -14.10
CA GLU A 415 -4.16 6.15 -12.91
C GLU A 415 -4.89 6.56 -11.63
N LYS A 416 -5.47 7.77 -11.56
CA LYS A 416 -6.28 8.23 -10.43
C LYS A 416 -7.49 7.32 -10.18
N SER A 417 -8.28 7.06 -11.22
CA SER A 417 -9.47 6.18 -11.13
C SER A 417 -9.12 4.75 -10.71
N PHE A 418 -8.04 4.20 -11.27
CA PHE A 418 -7.53 2.88 -10.89
C PHE A 418 -7.10 2.85 -9.42
N THR A 419 -6.34 3.86 -8.97
CA THR A 419 -5.83 3.97 -7.61
C THR A 419 -6.95 3.94 -6.59
N PHE A 420 -7.97 4.78 -6.75
CA PHE A 420 -9.09 4.83 -5.81
C PHE A 420 -9.86 3.52 -5.73
N ARG A 421 -10.19 2.91 -6.88
CA ARG A 421 -10.96 1.67 -6.91
C ARG A 421 -10.19 0.51 -6.33
N TYR A 422 -8.95 0.34 -6.76
CA TYR A 422 -8.14 -0.77 -6.29
C TYR A 422 -7.80 -0.62 -4.81
N PHE A 423 -7.45 0.60 -4.33
CA PHE A 423 -7.26 0.84 -2.90
C PHE A 423 -8.52 0.54 -2.11
N THR A 424 -9.70 1.00 -2.55
CA THR A 424 -10.97 0.72 -1.88
C THR A 424 -11.23 -0.79 -1.76
N PHE A 425 -11.05 -1.55 -2.83
CA PHE A 425 -11.21 -3.01 -2.79
C PHE A 425 -10.21 -3.67 -1.85
N GLN A 426 -8.96 -3.24 -1.88
CA GLN A 426 -7.94 -3.74 -0.98
C GLN A 426 -8.23 -3.38 0.48
N PHE A 427 -8.69 -2.18 0.74
CA PHE A 427 -9.10 -1.76 2.07
C PHE A 427 -10.17 -2.69 2.64
N PHE A 428 -11.26 -2.93 1.93
CA PHE A 428 -12.31 -3.84 2.40
C PHE A 428 -11.81 -5.28 2.54
N THR A 429 -10.94 -5.74 1.65
CA THR A 429 -10.35 -7.08 1.74
C THR A 429 -9.52 -7.26 3.03
N HIS A 430 -8.76 -6.25 3.44
CA HIS A 430 -7.89 -6.33 4.62
C HIS A 430 -8.61 -6.04 5.93
N PHE A 431 -9.55 -5.09 5.91
CA PHE A 431 -10.11 -4.52 7.13
C PHE A 431 -11.49 -5.05 7.53
N SER A 432 -12.28 -5.66 6.61
CA SER A 432 -13.64 -6.13 6.95
C SER A 432 -13.66 -7.12 8.09
N SER A 433 -12.74 -8.07 8.11
CA SER A 433 -12.64 -9.07 9.19
C SER A 433 -12.19 -8.42 10.51
N LEU A 434 -11.28 -7.45 10.46
CA LEU A 434 -10.84 -6.70 11.66
C LEU A 434 -11.96 -5.82 12.23
N ILE A 435 -12.73 -5.17 11.37
CA ILE A 435 -13.90 -4.37 11.75
C ILE A 435 -14.92 -5.25 12.48
N TYR A 436 -15.15 -6.47 11.99
CA TYR A 436 -16.02 -7.42 12.68
C TYR A 436 -15.49 -7.76 14.08
N VAL A 437 -14.22 -8.13 14.18
CA VAL A 437 -13.61 -8.49 15.49
C VAL A 437 -13.58 -7.31 16.45
N ALA A 438 -13.32 -6.09 15.95
CA ALA A 438 -13.25 -4.90 16.76
C ALA A 438 -14.62 -4.49 17.32
N PHE A 439 -15.69 -4.53 16.50
CA PHE A 439 -16.93 -3.83 16.84
C PHE A 439 -18.14 -4.74 17.01
N PHE A 440 -18.12 -5.94 16.45
CA PHE A 440 -19.28 -6.86 16.44
C PHE A 440 -19.08 -8.10 17.29
N LEU A 441 -17.86 -8.64 17.35
CA LEU A 441 -17.55 -9.82 18.17
C LEU A 441 -17.91 -9.59 19.63
N GLY A 442 -18.65 -10.51 20.22
CA GLY A 442 -19.06 -10.48 21.62
C GLY A 442 -20.11 -9.42 21.98
N ARG A 443 -20.64 -8.65 21.00
CA ARG A 443 -21.63 -7.58 21.24
C ARG A 443 -23.06 -7.98 20.83
N ILE A 444 -23.19 -8.97 19.94
CA ILE A 444 -24.46 -9.38 19.35
C ILE A 444 -24.88 -10.79 19.84
N ASN A 445 -24.18 -11.33 20.80
CA ASN A 445 -24.31 -12.76 21.17
C ASN A 445 -25.58 -13.12 21.93
N GLY A 446 -26.30 -12.15 22.45
CA GLY A 446 -27.46 -12.41 23.29
C GLY A 446 -27.07 -12.72 24.75
N ARG A 447 -27.82 -13.59 25.43
CA ARG A 447 -27.61 -13.97 26.84
C ARG A 447 -27.67 -15.50 26.98
N PRO A 448 -27.16 -16.09 28.07
CA PRO A 448 -27.39 -17.49 28.39
C PRO A 448 -28.88 -17.84 28.30
N GLY A 449 -29.22 -18.99 27.73
CA GLY A 449 -30.61 -19.39 27.47
C GLY A 449 -31.22 -18.82 26.18
N ASN A 450 -30.75 -17.68 25.67
CA ASN A 450 -31.24 -17.09 24.44
C ASN A 450 -30.06 -16.44 23.63
N TYR A 451 -29.20 -17.32 23.14
CA TYR A 451 -28.06 -16.90 22.32
C TYR A 451 -28.44 -16.71 20.86
N VAL A 452 -27.82 -15.73 20.21
CA VAL A 452 -27.93 -15.55 18.77
C VAL A 452 -27.16 -16.67 18.07
N ARG A 453 -27.83 -17.38 17.15
CA ARG A 453 -27.26 -18.50 16.40
C ARG A 453 -27.23 -18.24 14.91
N ILE A 454 -26.11 -18.54 14.27
CA ILE A 454 -25.98 -18.51 12.82
C ILE A 454 -26.75 -19.72 12.25
N LEU A 455 -27.66 -19.48 11.29
CA LEU A 455 -28.50 -20.49 10.66
C LEU A 455 -29.26 -21.36 11.67
N GLY A 456 -29.53 -20.86 12.88
CA GLY A 456 -30.24 -21.57 13.94
C GLY A 456 -29.46 -22.69 14.61
N LYS A 457 -28.22 -22.98 14.21
CA LYS A 457 -27.42 -24.11 14.70
C LYS A 457 -26.16 -23.68 15.49
N TRP A 458 -25.43 -22.68 15.03
CA TRP A 458 -24.13 -22.34 15.60
C TRP A 458 -24.21 -21.06 16.41
N ARG A 459 -23.88 -21.14 17.69
CA ARG A 459 -23.78 -19.99 18.59
C ARG A 459 -22.63 -19.08 18.15
N LEU A 460 -22.86 -17.75 18.16
CA LEU A 460 -21.81 -16.78 17.91
C LEU A 460 -20.73 -16.84 18.99
N GLU A 461 -19.48 -16.61 18.58
CA GLU A 461 -18.36 -16.53 19.52
C GLU A 461 -18.55 -15.39 20.51
N GLU A 462 -18.17 -15.63 21.75
CA GLU A 462 -18.06 -14.62 22.79
C GLU A 462 -16.60 -14.16 22.92
N CYS A 463 -16.42 -12.90 23.35
CA CYS A 463 -15.10 -12.46 23.76
C CYS A 463 -14.72 -13.17 25.06
N HIS A 464 -13.40 -13.32 25.21
CA HIS A 464 -12.84 -13.75 26.47
C HIS A 464 -13.29 -12.81 27.61
N PRO A 465 -13.54 -13.28 28.84
CA PRO A 465 -13.97 -12.44 29.95
C PRO A 465 -13.00 -11.26 30.26
N SER A 466 -11.73 -11.43 29.92
CA SER A 466 -10.73 -10.36 30.06
C SER A 466 -10.79 -9.26 29.00
N GLY A 467 -11.68 -9.36 28.00
CA GLY A 467 -11.83 -8.36 26.95
C GLY A 467 -11.68 -8.89 25.53
N CYS A 468 -12.23 -8.14 24.58
CA CYS A 468 -12.15 -8.47 23.14
C CYS A 468 -10.88 -7.91 22.47
N LEU A 469 -10.15 -7.04 23.14
CA LEU A 469 -9.00 -6.34 22.56
C LEU A 469 -7.86 -7.30 22.19
N ILE A 470 -7.69 -8.38 22.96
CA ILE A 470 -6.66 -9.38 22.71
C ILE A 470 -6.89 -10.16 21.41
N ASP A 471 -8.14 -10.46 21.04
CA ASP A 471 -8.46 -11.13 19.77
C ASP A 471 -8.10 -10.24 18.59
N LEU A 472 -8.40 -8.94 18.69
CA LEU A 472 -8.03 -7.95 17.70
C LEU A 472 -6.50 -7.81 17.60
N PHE A 473 -5.81 -7.77 18.76
CA PHE A 473 -4.34 -7.74 18.82
C PHE A 473 -3.71 -8.94 18.10
N ILE A 474 -4.14 -10.16 18.41
CA ILE A 474 -3.61 -11.38 17.80
C ILE A 474 -3.83 -11.36 16.30
N GLN A 475 -5.02 -11.01 15.84
CA GLN A 475 -5.33 -10.97 14.42
C GLN A 475 -4.51 -9.91 13.68
N MET A 476 -4.36 -8.71 14.24
CA MET A 476 -3.51 -7.67 13.67
C MET A 476 -2.04 -8.08 13.65
N ALA A 477 -1.53 -8.64 14.74
CA ALA A 477 -0.14 -9.08 14.84
C ALA A 477 0.18 -10.15 13.77
N ILE A 478 -0.69 -11.15 13.63
CA ILE A 478 -0.53 -12.21 12.62
C ILE A 478 -0.53 -11.60 11.21
N ILE A 479 -1.50 -10.76 10.88
CA ILE A 479 -1.60 -10.16 9.55
C ILE A 479 -0.37 -9.28 9.28
N MET A 480 0.00 -8.38 10.19
CA MET A 480 1.15 -7.49 10.00
C MET A 480 2.47 -8.26 9.87
N ILE A 481 2.72 -9.22 10.76
CA ILE A 481 3.99 -9.95 10.75
C ILE A 481 4.08 -10.88 9.53
N LEU A 482 3.05 -11.71 9.29
CA LEU A 482 3.07 -12.66 8.17
C LEU A 482 3.04 -11.94 6.83
N LYS A 483 2.12 -10.97 6.65
CA LYS A 483 2.01 -10.24 5.38
C LYS A 483 3.32 -9.54 5.08
N GLN A 484 3.85 -8.76 6.02
CA GLN A 484 5.03 -7.94 5.82
C GLN A 484 6.27 -8.81 5.54
N THR A 485 6.49 -9.85 6.34
CA THR A 485 7.66 -10.72 6.20
C THR A 485 7.60 -11.53 4.90
N LEU A 486 6.43 -12.11 4.59
CA LEU A 486 6.27 -12.91 3.38
C LEU A 486 6.24 -12.05 2.11
N SER A 487 5.63 -10.85 2.15
CA SER A 487 5.63 -9.92 1.03
C SER A 487 7.06 -9.56 0.64
N ASN A 488 7.85 -9.04 1.58
CA ASN A 488 9.24 -8.66 1.35
C ASN A 488 10.11 -9.83 0.88
N PHE A 489 9.88 -11.00 1.48
CA PHE A 489 10.62 -12.20 1.08
C PHE A 489 10.31 -12.60 -0.37
N VAL A 490 9.04 -12.69 -0.73
CA VAL A 490 8.61 -13.04 -2.10
C VAL A 490 9.04 -11.98 -3.09
N GLU A 491 8.91 -10.72 -2.74
CA GLU A 491 9.25 -9.57 -3.59
C GLU A 491 10.75 -9.49 -3.91
N PHE A 492 11.60 -9.86 -2.98
CA PHE A 492 13.04 -9.96 -3.20
C PHE A 492 13.44 -11.27 -3.89
N MET A 493 12.94 -12.41 -3.37
CA MET A 493 13.38 -13.73 -3.81
C MET A 493 12.90 -14.09 -5.21
N LEU A 494 11.65 -13.73 -5.57
CA LEU A 494 11.09 -14.10 -6.88
C LEU A 494 11.87 -13.43 -8.05
N PRO A 495 12.11 -12.11 -8.07
CA PRO A 495 12.95 -11.50 -9.08
C PRO A 495 14.39 -11.99 -9.08
N TRP A 496 14.94 -12.26 -7.90
CA TRP A 496 16.32 -12.79 -7.78
C TRP A 496 16.45 -14.22 -8.34
N VAL A 497 15.49 -15.10 -8.03
CA VAL A 497 15.44 -16.47 -8.59
C VAL A 497 15.26 -16.41 -10.10
N ASN A 498 14.31 -15.63 -10.60
CA ASN A 498 14.06 -15.49 -12.03
C ASN A 498 15.32 -14.98 -12.77
N TYR A 499 15.97 -13.95 -12.24
CA TYR A 499 17.22 -13.43 -12.80
C TYR A 499 18.31 -14.52 -12.87
N ASN A 500 18.52 -15.28 -11.78
CA ASN A 500 19.49 -16.36 -11.76
C ASN A 500 19.13 -17.51 -12.70
N LEU A 501 17.86 -17.86 -12.82
CA LEU A 501 17.40 -18.86 -13.79
C LEU A 501 17.67 -18.41 -15.24
N HIS A 502 17.38 -17.16 -15.58
CA HIS A 502 17.70 -16.60 -16.88
C HIS A 502 19.21 -16.63 -17.19
N LEU A 503 20.05 -16.34 -16.19
CA LEU A 503 21.51 -16.44 -16.32
C LEU A 503 21.96 -17.89 -16.54
N LEU A 504 21.41 -18.86 -15.80
CA LEU A 504 21.75 -20.28 -15.91
C LEU A 504 21.32 -20.83 -17.28
N CYS A 505 20.08 -20.59 -17.68
CA CYS A 505 19.58 -20.98 -19.01
C CYS A 505 20.39 -20.33 -20.15
N GLY A 506 20.83 -19.09 -19.96
CA GLY A 506 21.73 -18.39 -20.89
C GLY A 506 23.11 -19.05 -21.03
N LYS A 507 23.73 -19.47 -19.90
CA LYS A 507 25.06 -20.11 -19.87
C LYS A 507 25.06 -21.54 -20.43
N THR A 508 24.05 -22.33 -20.09
CA THR A 508 23.97 -23.75 -20.53
C THR A 508 23.88 -23.84 -22.06
N GLN A 509 23.26 -22.87 -22.70
CA GLN A 509 23.18 -22.82 -24.19
C GLN A 509 24.41 -22.20 -24.87
N SER A 510 25.23 -21.41 -24.16
CA SER A 510 26.48 -20.84 -24.70
C SER A 510 27.59 -21.89 -24.84
N ASN A 511 27.65 -22.87 -23.92
CA ASN A 511 28.66 -23.92 -23.96
C ASN A 511 28.51 -24.94 -25.10
N SER A 512 27.35 -25.00 -25.75
CA SER A 512 27.13 -25.90 -26.89
C SER A 512 27.53 -25.33 -28.28
N ARG A 513 28.06 -24.09 -28.37
CA ARG A 513 28.47 -23.42 -29.61
C ARG A 513 29.88 -22.83 -29.59
N VAL A 514 30.81 -23.49 -28.91
CA VAL A 514 32.23 -23.12 -29.01
C VAL A 514 32.84 -23.77 -30.24
N HIS A 515 32.41 -23.36 -31.42
CA HIS A 515 33.17 -23.50 -32.70
C HIS A 515 32.47 -22.66 -33.77
N SER A 516 32.72 -21.36 -33.81
CA SER A 516 32.74 -20.56 -35.01
C SER A 516 33.16 -19.12 -34.74
N GLU A 517 34.34 -18.80 -35.20
CA GLU A 517 34.86 -17.49 -35.64
C GLU A 517 34.69 -16.29 -34.69
N GLU A 518 35.83 -15.73 -34.29
CA GLU A 518 36.04 -14.39 -33.77
C GLU A 518 35.43 -13.32 -34.71
N ARG A 519 34.09 -13.17 -34.64
CA ARG A 519 33.47 -11.93 -35.08
C ARG A 519 33.72 -10.92 -33.96
N ALA A 520 34.39 -9.82 -34.30
CA ALA A 520 34.59 -8.68 -33.40
C ALA A 520 33.31 -8.42 -32.59
N GLN A 521 33.39 -8.66 -31.28
CA GLN A 521 32.22 -8.54 -30.40
C GLN A 521 31.80 -7.08 -30.35
N ASP A 522 30.64 -6.76 -30.94
CA ASP A 522 30.04 -5.43 -30.84
C ASP A 522 29.77 -5.10 -29.37
N PRO A 523 30.37 -4.03 -28.81
CA PRO A 523 30.22 -3.70 -27.39
C PRO A 523 28.76 -3.48 -26.95
N CYS A 524 27.90 -3.06 -27.89
CA CYS A 524 26.46 -2.87 -27.61
C CYS A 524 25.74 -4.20 -27.35
N ARG A 525 26.22 -5.34 -27.91
CA ARG A 525 25.58 -6.64 -27.76
C ARG A 525 25.53 -7.10 -26.31
N GLU A 526 26.62 -6.98 -25.57
CA GLU A 526 26.67 -7.38 -24.16
C GLU A 526 25.72 -6.51 -23.29
N GLU A 527 25.68 -5.21 -23.57
CA GLU A 527 24.83 -4.30 -22.85
C GLU A 527 23.34 -4.58 -23.07
N TRP A 528 22.93 -4.79 -24.33
CA TRP A 528 21.54 -5.08 -24.68
C TRP A 528 21.10 -6.44 -24.13
N LEU A 529 21.94 -7.46 -24.23
CA LEU A 529 21.65 -8.78 -23.69
C LEU A 529 21.53 -8.77 -22.17
N TRP A 530 22.43 -8.07 -21.49
CA TRP A 530 22.34 -7.93 -20.03
C TRP A 530 21.03 -7.23 -19.60
N ASN A 531 20.65 -6.14 -20.25
CA ASN A 531 19.38 -5.45 -19.95
C ASN A 531 18.16 -6.32 -20.26
N TYR A 532 18.23 -7.13 -21.34
CA TYR A 532 17.16 -8.05 -21.69
C TYR A 532 16.97 -9.17 -20.64
N GLN A 533 18.04 -9.65 -20.01
CA GLN A 533 18.01 -10.68 -18.98
C GLN A 533 17.39 -10.20 -17.66
N LEU A 534 17.30 -8.90 -17.45
CA LEU A 534 16.61 -8.32 -16.29
C LEU A 534 15.10 -8.56 -16.37
N ASN A 535 14.46 -8.63 -15.19
CA ASN A 535 13.01 -8.83 -15.11
C ASN A 535 12.24 -7.68 -15.78
N GLU A 536 11.16 -8.03 -16.43
CA GLU A 536 10.26 -7.06 -17.04
C GLU A 536 9.62 -6.13 -15.97
N VAL A 537 9.46 -4.86 -16.33
CA VAL A 537 8.83 -3.86 -15.45
C VAL A 537 7.38 -3.70 -15.86
N ASN A 538 6.49 -3.89 -14.88
CA ASN A 538 5.09 -3.55 -15.06
C ASN A 538 4.93 -2.01 -15.03
N PRO A 539 4.16 -1.39 -15.94
CA PRO A 539 3.85 0.04 -15.90
C PRO A 539 3.27 0.53 -14.56
N PHE A 540 2.65 -0.37 -13.81
CA PHE A 540 2.06 -0.11 -12.50
C PHE A 540 2.92 -0.60 -11.31
N CYS A 541 4.21 -0.87 -11.48
CA CYS A 541 5.03 -1.41 -10.38
C CYS A 541 5.12 -0.43 -9.20
N LEU A 542 5.32 0.86 -9.45
CA LEU A 542 5.37 1.88 -8.40
C LEU A 542 4.03 2.01 -7.64
N PHE A 543 2.92 1.67 -8.32
CA PHE A 543 1.60 1.62 -7.70
C PHE A 543 1.53 0.55 -6.61
N ASP A 544 2.06 -0.64 -6.85
CA ASP A 544 2.05 -1.74 -5.90
C ASP A 544 2.86 -1.39 -4.63
N GLU A 545 4.00 -0.69 -4.81
CA GLU A 545 4.83 -0.20 -3.70
C GLU A 545 4.08 0.83 -2.83
N TYR A 546 3.45 1.83 -3.46
CA TYR A 546 2.60 2.78 -2.72
C TYR A 546 1.46 2.09 -1.98
N LEU A 547 0.77 1.15 -2.64
CA LEU A 547 -0.35 0.43 -2.05
C LEU A 547 0.08 -0.32 -0.78
N GLU A 548 1.21 -1.01 -0.83
CA GLU A 548 1.73 -1.75 0.33
C GLU A 548 1.96 -0.81 1.52
N MET A 549 2.62 0.31 1.26
CA MET A 549 2.89 1.32 2.28
C MET A 549 1.61 1.99 2.81
N MET A 550 0.60 2.23 1.96
CA MET A 550 -0.68 2.82 2.39
C MET A 550 -1.50 1.85 3.26
N ILE A 551 -1.50 0.57 2.92
CA ILE A 551 -2.14 -0.46 3.76
C ILE A 551 -1.40 -0.61 5.10
N GLN A 552 -0.06 -0.60 5.11
CA GLN A 552 0.74 -0.57 6.33
C GLN A 552 0.42 0.67 7.19
N TYR A 553 0.36 1.86 6.57
CA TYR A 553 -0.02 3.10 7.26
C TYR A 553 -1.43 3.02 7.86
N SER A 554 -2.37 2.39 7.15
CA SER A 554 -3.73 2.18 7.65
C SER A 554 -3.73 1.29 8.91
N PHE A 555 -2.96 0.20 8.95
CA PHE A 555 -2.82 -0.64 10.14
C PHE A 555 -2.17 0.11 11.30
N THR A 556 -1.17 0.93 11.05
CA THR A 556 -0.44 1.68 12.08
C THR A 556 -1.22 2.86 12.64
N THR A 557 -2.34 3.25 12.02
CA THR A 557 -3.12 4.43 12.43
C THR A 557 -4.53 4.10 12.88
N ILE A 558 -5.29 3.24 12.18
CA ILE A 558 -6.72 3.02 12.44
C ILE A 558 -6.95 2.17 13.71
N PHE A 559 -6.12 1.14 13.92
CA PHE A 559 -6.26 0.18 15.03
C PHE A 559 -5.06 0.19 15.98
N VAL A 560 -4.34 1.29 16.05
CA VAL A 560 -3.12 1.38 16.86
C VAL A 560 -3.37 1.19 18.35
N ALA A 561 -4.57 1.53 18.84
CA ALA A 561 -4.97 1.27 20.22
C ALA A 561 -4.95 -0.22 20.58
N ALA A 562 -5.24 -1.10 19.60
CA ALA A 562 -5.16 -2.55 19.79
C ALA A 562 -3.73 -3.10 19.65
N PHE A 563 -2.85 -2.42 18.91
CA PHE A 563 -1.50 -2.89 18.64
C PHE A 563 -0.45 -1.78 18.71
N PRO A 564 -0.01 -1.36 19.92
CA PRO A 564 0.93 -0.25 20.10
C PRO A 564 2.31 -0.47 19.47
N PHE A 565 2.69 -1.72 19.16
CA PHE A 565 3.92 -2.04 18.44
C PHE A 565 3.85 -1.80 16.91
N ALA A 566 2.67 -1.55 16.37
CA ALA A 566 2.51 -1.37 14.93
C ALA A 566 3.47 -0.32 14.33
N PRO A 567 3.68 0.87 14.93
CA PRO A 567 4.63 1.85 14.40
C PRO A 567 6.08 1.36 14.40
N LEU A 568 6.50 0.58 15.40
CA LEU A 568 7.85 0.01 15.46
C LEU A 568 8.07 -1.04 14.37
N LEU A 569 7.11 -1.95 14.19
CA LEU A 569 7.18 -2.96 13.13
C LEU A 569 7.17 -2.30 11.75
N ALA A 570 6.35 -1.28 11.53
CA ALA A 570 6.33 -0.51 10.31
C ALA A 570 7.67 0.21 10.06
N PHE A 571 8.29 0.78 11.09
CA PHE A 571 9.62 1.39 10.99
C PHE A 571 10.68 0.38 10.52
N ILE A 572 10.75 -0.78 11.17
CA ILE A 572 11.71 -1.84 10.82
C ILE A 572 11.48 -2.29 9.37
N ASN A 573 10.22 -2.51 9.01
CA ASN A 573 9.85 -2.89 7.65
C ASN A 573 10.29 -1.86 6.61
N ASN A 574 9.99 -0.58 6.83
CA ASN A 574 10.33 0.47 5.88
C ASN A 574 11.83 0.62 5.66
N VAL A 575 12.64 0.39 6.70
CA VAL A 575 14.11 0.38 6.56
C VAL A 575 14.56 -0.75 5.63
N ILE A 576 13.93 -1.92 5.71
CA ILE A 576 14.17 -3.06 4.81
C ILE A 576 13.65 -2.74 3.40
N GLU A 577 12.42 -2.26 3.29
CA GLU A 577 11.71 -1.97 2.04
C GLU A 577 12.47 -0.98 1.15
N ILE A 578 12.96 0.11 1.72
CA ILE A 578 13.81 1.07 0.99
C ILE A 578 14.96 0.36 0.27
N ARG A 579 15.52 -0.70 0.85
CA ARG A 579 16.66 -1.43 0.26
C ARG A 579 16.21 -2.51 -0.72
N VAL A 580 15.13 -3.20 -0.42
CA VAL A 580 14.53 -4.17 -1.34
C VAL A 580 14.17 -3.47 -2.65
N ASP A 581 13.46 -2.34 -2.57
CA ASP A 581 13.07 -1.56 -3.73
C ASP A 581 14.27 -1.01 -4.50
N ALA A 582 15.27 -0.46 -3.80
CA ALA A 582 16.49 0.01 -4.43
C ALA A 582 17.21 -1.11 -5.20
N ILE A 583 17.35 -2.29 -4.59
CA ILE A 583 18.00 -3.46 -5.22
C ILE A 583 17.16 -3.95 -6.40
N LYS A 584 15.85 -4.05 -6.23
CA LYS A 584 14.91 -4.46 -7.26
C LYS A 584 15.01 -3.56 -8.50
N MET A 585 14.90 -2.25 -8.32
CA MET A 585 14.88 -1.28 -9.42
C MET A 585 16.23 -1.10 -10.12
N VAL A 586 17.35 -1.24 -9.40
CA VAL A 586 18.70 -1.00 -9.98
C VAL A 586 19.36 -2.26 -10.50
N ARG A 587 19.06 -3.43 -9.90
CA ARG A 587 19.83 -4.67 -10.20
C ARG A 587 19.02 -5.79 -10.81
N LEU A 588 17.72 -5.87 -10.52
CA LEU A 588 16.91 -7.04 -10.86
C LEU A 588 15.87 -6.76 -11.95
N GLN A 589 15.50 -5.50 -12.14
CA GLN A 589 14.50 -5.08 -13.14
C GLN A 589 15.13 -4.23 -14.23
N ARG A 590 14.50 -4.19 -15.41
CA ARG A 590 14.83 -3.26 -16.50
C ARG A 590 14.57 -1.82 -16.04
N ARG A 591 15.26 -0.86 -16.66
CA ARG A 591 15.06 0.55 -16.33
C ARG A 591 13.62 0.97 -16.63
N MET A 592 12.99 1.64 -15.69
CA MET A 592 11.67 2.24 -15.90
C MET A 592 11.77 3.49 -16.79
N VAL A 593 10.72 3.75 -17.57
CA VAL A 593 10.59 5.00 -18.31
C VAL A 593 10.39 6.13 -17.29
N PRO A 594 11.26 7.15 -17.27
CA PRO A 594 11.13 8.27 -16.36
C PRO A 594 9.83 9.04 -16.57
N ARG A 595 9.16 9.42 -15.49
CA ARG A 595 7.96 10.28 -15.52
C ARG A 595 8.15 11.45 -14.59
N LYS A 596 7.69 12.64 -15.00
CA LYS A 596 7.62 13.81 -14.11
C LYS A 596 6.47 13.64 -13.13
N ALA A 597 6.61 14.24 -11.97
CA ALA A 597 5.55 14.38 -10.98
C ALA A 597 5.88 15.51 -10.03
N ASN A 598 4.88 16.26 -9.60
CA ASN A 598 4.96 17.29 -8.57
C ASN A 598 4.25 16.85 -7.27
N ASP A 599 3.59 15.69 -7.30
CA ASP A 599 2.89 15.10 -6.16
C ASP A 599 2.96 13.56 -6.22
N ILE A 600 2.59 12.93 -5.10
CA ILE A 600 2.31 11.49 -5.03
C ILE A 600 0.95 11.12 -5.66
N GLY A 601 0.28 12.08 -6.31
CA GLY A 601 -0.98 11.90 -7.02
C GLY A 601 -2.15 11.54 -6.10
N ALA A 602 -3.00 10.60 -6.53
CA ALA A 602 -4.18 10.16 -5.79
C ALA A 602 -3.88 9.60 -4.39
N TRP A 603 -2.64 9.19 -4.13
CA TRP A 603 -2.23 8.67 -2.83
C TRP A 603 -2.30 9.71 -1.70
N LEU A 604 -2.18 11.00 -2.02
CA LEU A 604 -2.37 12.06 -1.03
C LEU A 604 -3.80 12.07 -0.49
N GLN A 605 -4.78 11.95 -1.38
CA GLN A 605 -6.20 11.89 -1.00
C GLN A 605 -6.53 10.60 -0.24
N VAL A 606 -5.88 9.49 -0.60
CA VAL A 606 -5.98 8.23 0.15
C VAL A 606 -5.46 8.41 1.58
N LEU A 607 -4.31 9.06 1.77
CA LEU A 607 -3.77 9.37 3.10
C LEU A 607 -4.71 10.27 3.93
N GLU A 608 -5.35 11.26 3.29
CA GLU A 608 -6.36 12.11 3.95
C GLU A 608 -7.57 11.30 4.43
N ALA A 609 -8.07 10.39 3.59
CA ALA A 609 -9.17 9.49 3.94
C ALA A 609 -8.78 8.54 5.10
N ILE A 610 -7.58 7.94 5.05
CA ILE A 610 -7.06 7.09 6.13
C ILE A 610 -6.93 7.88 7.43
N GLY A 611 -6.47 9.14 7.38
CA GLY A 611 -6.36 10.01 8.55
C GLY A 611 -7.72 10.26 9.24
N ILE A 612 -8.78 10.43 8.47
CA ILE A 612 -10.15 10.55 9.01
C ILE A 612 -10.60 9.21 9.62
N LEU A 613 -10.40 8.11 8.90
CA LEU A 613 -10.75 6.77 9.39
C LEU A 613 -9.96 6.39 10.64
N ALA A 614 -8.72 6.87 10.79
CA ALA A 614 -7.91 6.66 11.98
C ALA A 614 -8.50 7.32 13.22
N VAL A 615 -9.02 8.54 13.11
CA VAL A 615 -9.70 9.21 14.22
C VAL A 615 -10.95 8.43 14.64
N ILE A 616 -11.81 8.10 13.68
CA ILE A 616 -13.04 7.34 13.92
C ILE A 616 -12.72 5.95 14.51
N GLY A 617 -11.78 5.22 13.88
CA GLY A 617 -11.41 3.87 14.29
C GLY A 617 -10.86 3.80 15.72
N ASN A 618 -9.92 4.67 16.08
CA ASN A 618 -9.38 4.71 17.44
C ASN A 618 -10.44 5.12 18.47
N GLY A 619 -11.28 6.10 18.15
CA GLY A 619 -12.40 6.48 19.02
C GLY A 619 -13.34 5.31 19.29
N LEU A 620 -13.71 4.57 18.25
CA LEU A 620 -14.56 3.38 18.36
C LEU A 620 -13.88 2.23 19.11
N VAL A 621 -12.58 1.97 18.89
CA VAL A 621 -11.84 0.93 19.63
C VAL A 621 -11.81 1.22 21.11
N ILE A 622 -11.54 2.45 21.51
CA ILE A 622 -11.56 2.85 22.93
C ILE A 622 -12.99 2.77 23.49
N ALA A 623 -13.97 3.30 22.77
CA ALA A 623 -15.34 3.37 23.26
C ALA A 623 -16.02 1.99 23.35
N ILE A 624 -15.74 1.09 22.40
CA ILE A 624 -16.47 -0.16 22.26
C ILE A 624 -15.62 -1.37 22.69
N THR A 625 -14.36 -1.45 22.22
CA THR A 625 -13.55 -2.68 22.36
C THR A 625 -12.77 -2.72 23.67
N SER A 626 -12.20 -1.60 24.09
CA SER A 626 -11.48 -1.46 25.35
C SER A 626 -12.43 -1.44 26.57
N ASP A 627 -11.94 -1.89 27.69
CA ASP A 627 -12.63 -1.82 28.98
C ASP A 627 -12.39 -0.50 29.72
N PHE A 628 -11.68 0.43 29.10
CA PHE A 628 -11.36 1.71 29.72
C PHE A 628 -12.60 2.49 30.20
N ILE A 629 -13.59 2.70 29.33
CA ILE A 629 -14.81 3.46 29.70
C ILE A 629 -15.61 2.78 30.78
N PRO A 630 -15.88 1.47 30.75
CA PRO A 630 -16.52 0.76 31.87
C PRO A 630 -15.76 0.88 33.21
N MET A 631 -14.42 0.83 33.17
CA MET A 631 -13.59 1.01 34.38
C MET A 631 -13.71 2.42 34.97
N GLU A 632 -13.66 3.45 34.12
CA GLU A 632 -13.83 4.83 34.55
C GLU A 632 -15.23 5.07 35.15
N VAL A 633 -16.29 4.56 34.49
CA VAL A 633 -17.66 4.65 35.03
C VAL A 633 -17.77 3.98 36.42
N TYR A 634 -17.16 2.79 36.54
CA TYR A 634 -17.12 2.11 37.86
C TYR A 634 -16.37 2.94 38.90
N GLN A 635 -15.17 3.41 38.56
CA GLN A 635 -14.30 4.15 39.46
C GLN A 635 -14.98 5.41 40.03
N TYR A 636 -15.68 6.17 39.16
CA TYR A 636 -16.29 7.44 39.54
C TYR A 636 -17.72 7.33 40.10
N MET A 637 -18.46 6.25 39.82
CA MET A 637 -19.86 6.13 40.26
C MET A 637 -20.11 4.99 41.25
N TYR A 638 -19.40 3.88 41.14
CA TYR A 638 -19.75 2.64 41.84
C TYR A 638 -18.66 2.09 42.76
N SER A 639 -17.48 2.68 42.73
CA SER A 639 -16.32 2.19 43.48
C SER A 639 -16.51 2.34 44.99
N PRO A 640 -15.84 1.50 45.81
CA PRO A 640 -15.79 1.65 47.23
C PRO A 640 -15.23 3.00 47.69
N CYS A 641 -14.35 3.62 46.88
CA CYS A 641 -13.81 4.94 47.16
C CYS A 641 -14.89 6.04 47.20
N VAL A 642 -15.88 5.96 46.30
CA VAL A 642 -16.98 6.94 46.22
C VAL A 642 -18.09 6.60 47.18
N GLN A 643 -18.50 5.32 47.25
CA GLN A 643 -19.66 4.93 48.11
C GLN A 643 -19.35 4.92 49.60
N LYS A 644 -18.11 4.58 49.99
CA LYS A 644 -17.74 4.41 51.40
C LYS A 644 -16.67 5.38 51.86
N ASN A 645 -16.23 6.34 51.01
CA ASN A 645 -15.14 7.29 51.28
C ASN A 645 -13.86 6.62 51.83
N LEU A 646 -13.58 5.39 51.37
CA LEU A 646 -12.39 4.63 51.75
C LEU A 646 -11.19 5.06 50.90
N THR A 647 -10.24 5.75 51.52
CA THR A 647 -9.03 6.27 50.82
C THR A 647 -7.87 5.27 50.76
N ASN A 648 -7.93 4.16 51.48
CA ASN A 648 -6.82 3.19 51.61
C ASN A 648 -6.95 1.94 50.72
N ILE A 649 -7.94 1.89 49.83
CA ILE A 649 -8.22 0.74 48.97
C ILE A 649 -8.14 1.21 47.54
N ASP A 650 -7.65 0.32 46.64
CA ASP A 650 -7.68 0.58 45.18
C ASP A 650 -9.15 0.74 44.73
N CYS A 651 -9.44 1.85 44.04
CA CYS A 651 -10.80 2.19 43.65
C CYS A 651 -11.38 1.24 42.59
N LEU A 652 -10.54 0.40 41.93
CA LEU A 652 -10.99 -0.65 41.05
C LEU A 652 -11.35 -1.96 41.73
N THR A 653 -11.22 -2.03 43.09
CA THR A 653 -11.60 -3.22 43.87
C THR A 653 -13.08 -3.51 43.69
N GLY A 654 -13.41 -4.75 43.27
CA GLY A 654 -14.79 -5.20 43.02
C GLY A 654 -15.29 -4.96 41.58
N TYR A 655 -14.46 -4.39 40.70
CA TYR A 655 -14.85 -4.16 39.29
C TYR A 655 -15.29 -5.45 38.60
N ILE A 656 -14.61 -6.56 38.82
CA ILE A 656 -14.95 -7.84 38.20
C ILE A 656 -16.36 -8.27 38.52
N ASN A 657 -16.77 -8.23 39.80
CA ASN A 657 -18.15 -8.53 40.17
C ASN A 657 -19.19 -7.59 39.56
N TYR A 658 -18.82 -6.32 39.38
CA TYR A 658 -19.66 -5.32 38.73
C TYR A 658 -19.84 -5.58 37.22
N SER A 659 -18.81 -6.08 36.52
CA SER A 659 -18.81 -6.33 35.08
C SER A 659 -19.46 -7.65 34.67
N LEU A 660 -19.86 -8.49 35.62
CA LEU A 660 -20.45 -9.81 35.42
C LEU A 660 -21.89 -9.86 35.85
N SER A 661 -22.79 -10.27 34.97
CA SER A 661 -24.18 -10.59 35.27
C SER A 661 -24.35 -12.02 35.78
N VAL A 662 -25.38 -12.26 36.55
CA VAL A 662 -25.72 -13.58 37.10
C VAL A 662 -26.82 -14.21 36.26
N PHE A 663 -26.67 -15.49 35.96
CA PHE A 663 -27.68 -16.29 35.29
C PHE A 663 -28.04 -17.52 36.11
N ASN A 664 -29.34 -17.81 36.24
CA ASN A 664 -29.83 -18.96 36.97
C ASN A 664 -29.76 -20.21 36.10
N VAL A 665 -29.08 -21.25 36.55
CA VAL A 665 -28.86 -22.47 35.79
C VAL A 665 -30.19 -23.20 35.45
N HIS A 666 -31.23 -23.00 36.23
CA HIS A 666 -32.55 -23.55 36.00
C HIS A 666 -33.25 -22.97 34.75
N ASP A 667 -32.81 -21.81 34.26
CA ASP A 667 -33.42 -21.12 33.13
C ASP A 667 -32.80 -21.52 31.78
N PHE A 668 -31.88 -22.51 31.76
CA PHE A 668 -31.41 -23.10 30.50
C PHE A 668 -32.51 -23.98 29.87
N GLU A 669 -32.79 -23.77 28.59
CA GLU A 669 -33.85 -24.46 27.84
C GLU A 669 -33.70 -25.98 27.77
N ASN A 670 -32.49 -26.55 27.89
CA ASN A 670 -32.19 -27.98 27.78
C ASN A 670 -31.62 -28.53 29.10
N GLN A 671 -32.49 -28.72 30.07
CA GLN A 671 -32.14 -29.31 31.39
C GLN A 671 -31.63 -30.76 31.32
N LYS A 672 -31.90 -31.52 30.25
CA LYS A 672 -31.60 -32.94 30.19
C LYS A 672 -30.12 -33.31 30.10
N ASP A 673 -29.30 -32.42 29.57
CA ASP A 673 -27.85 -32.65 29.42
C ASP A 673 -27.03 -32.03 30.57
N LEU A 674 -27.69 -31.31 31.46
CA LEU A 674 -27.09 -30.57 32.59
C LEU A 674 -27.18 -31.36 33.95
N ALA A 675 -27.53 -32.58 33.92
CA ALA A 675 -27.96 -33.36 35.12
C ALA A 675 -26.82 -33.70 36.11
N GLU A 676 -25.57 -33.40 35.86
CA GLU A 676 -24.44 -33.60 36.80
C GLU A 676 -23.55 -32.40 36.93
N LEU A 677 -24.16 -31.24 37.30
CA LEU A 677 -23.46 -30.01 37.53
C LEU A 677 -22.97 -29.90 38.96
N LYS A 678 -21.84 -30.57 39.21
CA LYS A 678 -21.10 -30.41 40.45
C LYS A 678 -19.87 -29.54 40.21
N ASP A 679 -19.69 -28.61 41.15
CA ASP A 679 -18.44 -27.88 41.29
C ASP A 679 -17.29 -28.88 41.54
N SER A 680 -16.04 -28.44 41.29
CA SER A 680 -14.82 -29.21 41.63
C SER A 680 -14.79 -29.71 43.08
N MET A 681 -15.66 -29.18 43.95
CA MET A 681 -15.88 -29.57 45.31
C MET A 681 -17.16 -30.44 45.53
N GLY A 682 -17.89 -30.81 44.47
CA GLY A 682 -19.08 -31.66 44.56
C GLY A 682 -20.40 -30.92 44.90
N ASN A 683 -20.43 -29.60 44.97
CA ASN A 683 -21.64 -28.81 45.25
C ASN A 683 -22.43 -28.53 43.96
N ASN A 684 -23.78 -28.55 44.08
CA ASN A 684 -24.66 -28.22 42.94
C ASN A 684 -24.53 -26.73 42.59
N ILE A 685 -24.22 -26.42 41.31
CA ILE A 685 -24.13 -25.05 40.78
C ILE A 685 -25.57 -24.56 40.53
N THR A 686 -25.99 -23.51 41.24
CA THR A 686 -27.29 -22.87 41.04
C THR A 686 -27.25 -21.68 40.13
N HIS A 687 -26.11 -20.99 40.05
CA HIS A 687 -25.94 -19.76 39.32
C HIS A 687 -24.58 -19.77 38.60
N CYS A 688 -24.55 -19.26 37.37
CA CYS A 688 -23.29 -18.97 36.67
C CYS A 688 -23.22 -17.49 36.30
N ARG A 689 -22.00 -17.03 36.03
CA ARG A 689 -21.76 -15.64 35.63
C ARG A 689 -21.35 -15.53 34.16
N TYR A 690 -21.73 -14.41 33.57
CA TYR A 690 -21.35 -14.09 32.19
C TYR A 690 -21.11 -12.58 32.07
N ARG A 691 -20.37 -12.18 31.05
CA ARG A 691 -19.99 -10.77 30.88
C ARG A 691 -21.12 -10.00 30.20
N ASP A 692 -21.87 -9.26 30.99
CA ASP A 692 -22.92 -8.33 30.55
C ASP A 692 -23.30 -7.45 31.75
N TYR A 693 -24.20 -6.48 31.54
CA TYR A 693 -24.78 -5.60 32.57
C TYR A 693 -26.30 -5.80 32.60
N ARG A 694 -26.76 -6.99 33.03
CA ARG A 694 -28.18 -7.33 33.17
C ARG A 694 -28.59 -7.63 34.57
N ASN A 695 -29.87 -7.40 34.83
CA ASN A 695 -30.49 -7.75 36.10
C ASN A 695 -30.59 -9.30 36.25
N SER A 696 -30.55 -9.78 37.49
CA SER A 696 -30.65 -11.22 37.78
C SER A 696 -32.06 -11.80 37.62
N ASP A 697 -33.10 -10.98 37.72
CA ASP A 697 -34.49 -11.41 37.85
C ASP A 697 -35.21 -11.53 36.50
N ASP A 698 -35.09 -10.52 35.68
CA ASP A 698 -35.76 -10.42 34.37
C ASP A 698 -34.80 -10.44 33.18
N TYR A 699 -33.49 -10.43 33.42
CA TYR A 699 -32.45 -10.36 32.42
C TYR A 699 -32.53 -9.14 31.48
N SER A 700 -33.25 -8.09 31.91
CA SER A 700 -33.26 -6.80 31.22
C SER A 700 -31.96 -6.03 31.44
N TYR A 701 -31.70 -5.04 30.62
CA TYR A 701 -30.50 -4.21 30.77
C TYR A 701 -30.61 -3.39 32.07
N SER A 702 -29.59 -3.46 32.91
CA SER A 702 -29.50 -2.75 34.19
C SER A 702 -29.23 -1.25 33.99
N VAL A 703 -29.43 -0.45 35.04
CA VAL A 703 -29.06 0.97 35.06
C VAL A 703 -27.57 1.15 34.76
N HIS A 704 -26.73 0.21 35.18
CA HIS A 704 -25.28 0.20 34.89
C HIS A 704 -24.99 0.18 33.42
N PHE A 705 -25.71 -0.63 32.64
CA PHE A 705 -25.57 -0.67 31.17
C PHE A 705 -25.79 0.71 30.56
N TRP A 706 -26.85 1.40 30.95
CA TRP A 706 -27.19 2.70 30.42
C TRP A 706 -26.17 3.78 30.76
N HIS A 707 -25.59 3.74 31.99
CA HIS A 707 -24.51 4.65 32.36
C HIS A 707 -23.24 4.40 31.51
N VAL A 708 -22.83 3.14 31.35
CA VAL A 708 -21.69 2.79 30.51
C VAL A 708 -21.93 3.17 29.03
N PHE A 709 -23.15 2.92 28.54
CA PHE A 709 -23.52 3.25 27.16
C PHE A 709 -23.52 4.77 26.91
N ALA A 710 -24.09 5.54 27.83
CA ALA A 710 -24.06 7.01 27.75
C ALA A 710 -22.63 7.56 27.81
N ALA A 711 -21.79 7.02 28.71
CA ALA A 711 -20.38 7.42 28.81
C ALA A 711 -19.60 7.09 27.50
N ARG A 712 -19.84 5.94 26.87
CA ARG A 712 -19.25 5.57 25.57
C ARG A 712 -19.62 6.55 24.47
N LEU A 713 -20.90 6.92 24.37
CA LEU A 713 -21.36 7.90 23.37
C LEU A 713 -20.78 9.28 23.64
N ALA A 714 -20.78 9.73 24.90
CA ALA A 714 -20.21 11.02 25.28
C ALA A 714 -18.71 11.08 24.97
N PHE A 715 -17.96 10.01 25.28
CA PHE A 715 -16.55 9.91 24.95
C PHE A 715 -16.32 9.97 23.44
N LEU A 716 -17.08 9.22 22.65
CA LEU A 716 -16.94 9.18 21.20
C LEU A 716 -17.15 10.56 20.59
N ILE A 717 -18.24 11.24 20.96
CA ILE A 717 -18.55 12.59 20.48
C ILE A 717 -17.42 13.56 20.87
N LEU A 718 -16.99 13.54 22.13
CA LEU A 718 -15.93 14.43 22.61
C LEU A 718 -14.61 14.15 21.88
N PHE A 719 -14.22 12.88 21.73
CA PHE A 719 -12.99 12.47 21.07
C PHE A 719 -12.95 12.93 19.63
N GLU A 720 -14.03 12.70 18.86
CA GLU A 720 -14.11 13.12 17.45
C GLU A 720 -14.03 14.64 17.30
N HIS A 721 -14.75 15.39 18.15
CA HIS A 721 -14.73 16.85 18.09
C HIS A 721 -13.36 17.43 18.48
N VAL A 722 -12.71 16.90 19.51
CA VAL A 722 -11.36 17.32 19.91
C VAL A 722 -10.36 17.02 18.79
N ALA A 723 -10.42 15.82 18.20
CA ALA A 723 -9.53 15.46 17.10
C ALA A 723 -9.77 16.33 15.85
N LEU A 724 -11.03 16.64 15.52
CA LEU A 724 -11.38 17.56 14.43
C LEU A 724 -10.86 18.98 14.70
N CYS A 725 -11.02 19.50 15.91
CA CYS A 725 -10.47 20.81 16.30
C CYS A 725 -8.95 20.84 16.16
N ILE A 726 -8.24 19.79 16.60
CA ILE A 726 -6.80 19.69 16.46
C ILE A 726 -6.41 19.66 14.97
N LYS A 727 -7.14 18.92 14.14
CA LYS A 727 -6.91 18.88 12.68
C LYS A 727 -7.06 20.28 12.06
N LEU A 728 -8.10 21.00 12.39
CA LEU A 728 -8.34 22.36 11.89
C LEU A 728 -7.26 23.32 12.36
N ILE A 729 -6.85 23.24 13.63
CA ILE A 729 -5.78 24.05 14.22
C ILE A 729 -4.45 23.73 13.50
N ALA A 730 -4.11 22.45 13.30
CA ALA A 730 -2.91 22.03 12.63
C ALA A 730 -2.86 22.53 11.18
N ALA A 731 -3.95 22.41 10.44
CA ALA A 731 -4.06 22.93 9.07
C ALA A 731 -3.94 24.45 9.00
N TRP A 732 -4.43 25.18 10.02
CA TRP A 732 -4.32 26.63 10.09
C TRP A 732 -2.89 27.10 10.46
N PHE A 733 -2.24 26.43 11.42
CA PHE A 733 -0.89 26.78 11.86
C PHE A 733 0.23 26.35 10.92
N VAL A 734 0.04 25.24 10.22
CA VAL A 734 1.05 24.66 9.31
C VAL A 734 0.63 24.92 7.87
N PRO A 735 1.05 26.03 7.26
CA PRO A 735 0.71 26.26 5.85
C PRO A 735 1.39 25.21 4.97
N ASP A 736 0.65 24.69 3.99
CA ASP A 736 1.10 23.66 3.04
C ASP A 736 2.38 24.05 2.31
N VAL A 737 2.53 25.36 2.04
CA VAL A 737 3.68 25.91 1.31
C VAL A 737 4.50 26.82 2.22
N PRO A 738 5.80 26.54 2.43
CA PRO A 738 6.69 27.43 3.18
C PRO A 738 6.77 28.83 2.54
N ARG A 739 6.88 29.89 3.35
CA ARG A 739 6.98 31.28 2.86
C ARG A 739 8.10 31.47 1.84
N LYS A 740 9.24 30.79 2.02
CA LYS A 740 10.37 30.84 1.09
C LYS A 740 9.97 30.33 -0.31
N VAL A 741 9.28 29.18 -0.36
CA VAL A 741 8.80 28.58 -1.61
C VAL A 741 7.75 29.48 -2.28
N LYS A 742 6.80 30.03 -1.51
CA LYS A 742 5.80 30.96 -2.02
C LYS A 742 6.42 32.21 -2.63
N ASN A 743 7.45 32.77 -1.99
CA ASN A 743 8.16 33.94 -2.50
C ASN A 743 8.97 33.61 -3.78
N GLN A 744 9.63 32.46 -3.83
CA GLN A 744 10.30 31.98 -5.05
C GLN A 744 9.30 31.88 -6.21
N HIS A 745 8.18 31.22 -5.97
CA HIS A 745 7.11 31.06 -6.96
C HIS A 745 6.58 32.41 -7.49
N LEU A 746 6.33 33.39 -6.58
CA LEU A 746 5.89 34.70 -6.97
C LEU A 746 6.95 35.45 -7.82
N ASN A 747 8.23 35.30 -7.49
CA ASN A 747 9.32 35.88 -8.26
C ASN A 747 9.44 35.24 -9.66
N GLU A 748 9.32 33.94 -9.77
CA GLU A 748 9.32 33.22 -11.06
C GLU A 748 8.12 33.63 -11.92
N LYS A 749 6.93 33.66 -11.33
CA LYS A 749 5.72 34.12 -12.02
C LYS A 749 5.87 35.58 -12.50
N ARG A 750 6.47 36.46 -11.68
CA ARG A 750 6.76 37.84 -12.06
C ARG A 750 7.73 37.91 -13.24
N LYS A 751 8.82 37.12 -13.22
CA LYS A 751 9.77 37.05 -14.34
C LYS A 751 9.08 36.64 -15.64
N ARG A 752 8.30 35.55 -15.63
CA ARG A 752 7.56 35.07 -16.82
C ARG A 752 6.57 36.13 -17.35
N LEU A 753 5.89 36.85 -16.47
CA LEU A 753 4.98 37.89 -16.88
C LEU A 753 5.75 39.10 -17.49
N MET A 754 6.89 39.47 -16.93
CA MET A 754 7.73 40.52 -17.50
C MET A 754 8.28 40.16 -18.88
N GLU A 755 8.69 38.89 -19.08
CA GLU A 755 9.15 38.41 -20.39
C GLU A 755 8.02 38.47 -21.42
N ARG A 756 6.80 37.98 -21.08
CA ARG A 756 5.62 38.07 -21.98
C ARG A 756 5.25 39.52 -22.30
N LEU A 757 5.33 40.43 -21.32
CA LEU A 757 5.03 41.85 -21.55
C LEU A 757 6.08 42.48 -22.50
N ARG A 758 7.37 42.14 -22.38
CA ARG A 758 8.40 42.61 -23.32
C ARG A 758 8.18 42.06 -24.72
N GLU A 759 7.85 40.76 -24.86
CA GLU A 759 7.53 40.17 -26.16
C GLU A 759 6.31 40.83 -26.85
N MET A 760 5.34 41.31 -26.06
CA MET A 760 4.18 42.05 -26.59
C MET A 760 4.58 43.52 -26.97
N ASP A 761 5.42 44.16 -26.19
CA ASP A 761 5.92 45.51 -26.54
C ASP A 761 6.77 45.47 -27.83
N ASP A 762 7.68 44.48 -27.95
CA ASP A 762 8.46 44.29 -29.18
C ASP A 762 7.62 43.94 -30.40
N SER A 763 6.46 43.28 -30.22
CA SER A 763 5.54 42.97 -31.31
C SER A 763 4.58 44.10 -31.70
N THR A 764 4.48 45.14 -30.86
CA THR A 764 3.67 46.35 -31.15
C THR A 764 4.50 47.49 -31.77
N GLU A 765 5.84 47.41 -31.78
CA GLU A 765 6.72 48.36 -32.45
C GLU A 765 7.07 48.01 -33.90
N ILE A 766 6.52 46.90 -34.45
CA ILE A 766 6.60 46.49 -35.86
C ILE A 766 5.25 46.76 -36.55
#